data_10f012bcd75f5896d72a99ad5dc129f4
#
_entry.id   10f012bcd75f5896d72a99ad5dc129f4
#
_cell.length_a   1.000
_cell.length_b   1.000
_cell.length_c   1.000
_cell.angle_alpha   90.00
_cell.angle_beta   90.00
_cell.angle_gamma   90.00
#
_symmetry.space_group_name_H-M   'P 1'
#
loop_
_entity.id
_entity.type
_entity.pdbx_description
1 polymer ?
#
loop_
_entity_poly.entity_id
_entity_poly.type
_entity_poly.pdbx_seq_one_letter_code
_entity_poly.pdbx_strand_id
1 'polypeptide(L)'
;MKLRAIFIVKKEKTMKELPKTYEPRDVEDRLYKFWVDNGYFHAERDPDKKPFTIVMPPPNVTGQLHMGHAMDAAMQDVLIRFKRMQGYSALWIPGVDHAGIATQIRVEEELRKEGKTRYDLGREKFLERVWAWKHQYGDRIVEQQKRLGASCDWDRARFTMDEGCSKAVREVFVNLYEQGLIYKGSRIINWCPHCVTALSDAEVEYVDKPGHLWHVRYPLADGSGEVIIATTRPETMLGDSGVCVNPNDERYKDIVGKNVILPLVGKEIPVVADDYAEMDFGTGCVKMTPAHDPNDFEVGLRHNLEVIRVLDDKGVVNENGGKYQGLDRYEARKQIVADLEEQGYLVKVEPYNHNVGTCYRCHRDVEPIISAQWFVKMKPLAEEALRVVNDGETKFVPERFTKIYTNWMENVRDWCISRQLWWGHQIPAWYCADCGHMTVSREDATCCEKCGSKHITRDEDVLDTWFSSALWPFETLGWPDTNAEDFQYFYPTDVLVTGYDIIFFWVARMIFSACKQTGRPPFHTVLIHGLVRDDKGRKMSKSLGNGIDPLEMIDRYGSDALRMNMLTSNSPGNDMRFYIERCEAMRNFANKLWNASRYVMMNLSIDKNELPALSELETSDKWILSKLNTLIADVTENLDKYELGVAVQKIYDFIWDSYCDWYIELTKARLYGEDEAQKRSAQQVLLYVLDQILRLMHPFMPFITEEIWQAIPHEGEALIVAAWPKFREDLCFQAEEDGMESIMQAIRAVRNRRAEMNVPPARRTTLYIVTEKQDLFSAGIPFITRLAYAERVVVLAEEPEGHGSMVSCVTHDARLFLPMEELVDVDKELARIAKEKEKVQKGLAGVQAKLGNPGFAAKAPEQVVRAEQEKAEKYAALLRQLEESEARLKDL
;
A
#
# COMPACT_ATOMS: atom_id res chain seq x y z
N MET A 1 -38.53 -25.00 -20.90
CA MET A 1 -38.60 -24.44 -22.24
C MET A 1 -39.60 -23.27 -22.23
N LYS A 2 -39.12 -22.04 -22.11
CA LYS A 2 -39.91 -20.84 -22.40
C LYS A 2 -38.98 -19.93 -23.20
N LEU A 3 -39.17 -19.91 -24.52
CA LEU A 3 -38.56 -18.96 -25.43
C LEU A 3 -38.96 -17.54 -25.01
N ARG A 4 -38.01 -16.71 -24.55
CA ARG A 4 -38.18 -15.26 -24.53
C ARG A 4 -37.83 -14.74 -25.92
N ALA A 5 -38.85 -14.32 -26.64
CA ALA A 5 -38.69 -13.56 -27.88
C ALA A 5 -38.06 -12.20 -27.53
N ILE A 6 -36.82 -11.99 -27.99
CA ILE A 6 -36.13 -10.69 -27.88
C ILE A 6 -36.74 -9.80 -28.96
N PHE A 7 -37.59 -8.87 -28.59
CA PHE A 7 -37.96 -7.73 -29.40
C PHE A 7 -36.79 -6.74 -29.41
N ILE A 8 -35.97 -6.80 -30.44
CA ILE A 8 -34.96 -5.74 -30.71
C ILE A 8 -35.74 -4.53 -31.24
N VAL A 9 -36.09 -3.62 -30.34
CA VAL A 9 -36.48 -2.26 -30.73
C VAL A 9 -35.17 -1.54 -31.05
N LYS A 10 -34.86 -1.34 -32.34
CA LYS A 10 -33.87 -0.36 -32.79
C LYS A 10 -34.33 1.03 -32.34
N LYS A 11 -33.92 1.46 -31.13
CA LYS A 11 -33.91 2.88 -30.81
C LYS A 11 -32.80 3.50 -31.63
N GLU A 12 -33.12 4.47 -32.50
CA GLU A 12 -32.14 5.40 -33.03
C GLU A 12 -31.41 6.00 -31.82
N LYS A 13 -30.15 5.60 -31.60
CA LYS A 13 -29.30 6.16 -30.55
C LYS A 13 -28.90 7.57 -31.04
N THR A 14 -29.66 8.59 -30.70
CA THR A 14 -29.14 9.96 -30.70
C THR A 14 -27.96 9.97 -29.69
N MET A 15 -26.79 10.41 -30.16
CA MET A 15 -25.60 10.55 -29.27
C MET A 15 -25.97 11.38 -28.05
N LYS A 16 -25.72 10.88 -26.89
CA LYS A 16 -25.98 11.58 -25.61
C LYS A 16 -24.97 12.71 -25.48
N GLU A 17 -25.46 13.94 -25.42
CA GLU A 17 -24.57 15.09 -25.19
C GLU A 17 -24.00 15.03 -23.75
N LEU A 18 -22.66 15.07 -23.62
CA LEU A 18 -22.00 15.15 -22.33
C LEU A 18 -22.10 16.55 -21.73
N PRO A 19 -22.35 16.70 -20.40
CA PRO A 19 -22.33 17.97 -19.69
C PRO A 19 -21.03 18.75 -19.89
N LYS A 20 -21.07 20.06 -19.68
CA LYS A 20 -19.89 20.93 -19.88
C LYS A 20 -18.72 20.56 -18.95
N THR A 21 -19.01 20.10 -17.74
CA THR A 21 -18.05 19.69 -16.72
C THR A 21 -18.38 18.28 -16.26
N TYR A 22 -17.36 17.50 -15.95
CA TYR A 22 -17.51 16.20 -15.29
C TYR A 22 -17.74 16.41 -13.79
N GLU A 23 -18.86 15.89 -13.28
CA GLU A 23 -19.16 15.88 -11.85
C GLU A 23 -19.26 14.43 -11.37
N PRO A 24 -18.24 13.93 -10.62
CA PRO A 24 -18.20 12.54 -10.18
C PRO A 24 -19.43 12.08 -9.39
N ARG A 25 -20.00 12.96 -8.53
CA ARG A 25 -21.17 12.66 -7.69
C ARG A 25 -22.42 12.30 -8.48
N ASP A 26 -22.57 12.85 -9.69
CA ASP A 26 -23.72 12.56 -10.55
C ASP A 26 -23.58 11.22 -11.28
N VAL A 27 -22.38 10.68 -11.32
CA VAL A 27 -21.98 9.54 -12.16
C VAL A 27 -21.72 8.28 -11.34
N GLU A 28 -20.93 8.38 -10.27
CA GLU A 28 -20.34 7.24 -9.55
C GLU A 28 -21.40 6.27 -9.01
N ASP A 29 -22.36 6.74 -8.21
CA ASP A 29 -23.37 5.88 -7.60
C ASP A 29 -24.25 5.20 -8.65
N ARG A 30 -24.59 5.92 -9.72
CA ARG A 30 -25.43 5.42 -10.83
C ARG A 30 -24.72 4.33 -11.61
N LEU A 31 -23.44 4.52 -11.95
CA LEU A 31 -22.66 3.54 -12.70
C LEU A 31 -22.34 2.32 -11.82
N TYR A 32 -22.02 2.53 -10.55
CA TYR A 32 -21.77 1.41 -9.64
C TYR A 32 -23.00 0.50 -9.54
N LYS A 33 -24.19 1.12 -9.37
CA LYS A 33 -25.46 0.39 -9.37
C LYS A 33 -25.71 -0.30 -10.71
N PHE A 34 -25.42 0.35 -11.84
CA PHE A 34 -25.55 -0.25 -13.17
C PHE A 34 -24.70 -1.53 -13.29
N TRP A 35 -23.46 -1.52 -12.84
CA TRP A 35 -22.59 -2.70 -12.89
C TRP A 35 -23.10 -3.84 -12.00
N VAL A 36 -23.54 -3.52 -10.78
CA VAL A 36 -24.08 -4.51 -9.83
C VAL A 36 -25.39 -5.12 -10.33
N ASP A 37 -26.33 -4.29 -10.77
CA ASP A 37 -27.65 -4.76 -11.22
C ASP A 37 -27.56 -5.66 -12.47
N ASN A 38 -26.53 -5.51 -13.30
CA ASN A 38 -26.29 -6.35 -14.47
C ASN A 38 -25.35 -7.54 -14.20
N GLY A 39 -24.86 -7.69 -12.99
CA GLY A 39 -24.03 -8.84 -12.59
C GLY A 39 -22.62 -8.84 -13.18
N TYR A 40 -22.09 -7.69 -13.63
CA TYR A 40 -20.76 -7.63 -14.26
C TYR A 40 -19.59 -7.93 -13.33
N PHE A 41 -19.81 -7.96 -12.02
CA PHE A 41 -18.80 -8.34 -11.04
C PHE A 41 -18.78 -9.83 -10.73
N HIS A 42 -19.87 -10.54 -11.06
CA HIS A 42 -19.99 -11.96 -10.80
C HIS A 42 -19.06 -12.78 -11.72
N ALA A 43 -18.30 -13.70 -11.14
CA ALA A 43 -17.45 -14.62 -11.88
C ALA A 43 -18.14 -15.99 -12.04
N GLU A 44 -18.46 -16.34 -13.27
CA GLU A 44 -19.05 -17.64 -13.58
C GLU A 44 -17.96 -18.72 -13.74
N ARG A 45 -18.29 -19.94 -13.34
CA ARG A 45 -17.48 -21.13 -13.61
C ARG A 45 -17.71 -21.57 -15.05
N ASP A 46 -16.94 -21.02 -15.96
CA ASP A 46 -17.01 -21.29 -17.38
C ASP A 46 -15.81 -22.14 -17.82
N PRO A 47 -16.00 -23.41 -18.21
CA PRO A 47 -14.89 -24.31 -18.58
C PRO A 47 -14.11 -23.82 -19.80
N ASP A 48 -14.69 -22.93 -20.62
CA ASP A 48 -14.03 -22.38 -21.80
C ASP A 48 -13.16 -21.14 -21.46
N LYS A 49 -13.27 -20.63 -20.24
CA LYS A 49 -12.48 -19.48 -19.75
C LYS A 49 -11.43 -19.92 -18.75
N LYS A 50 -10.31 -19.24 -18.74
CA LYS A 50 -9.31 -19.38 -17.66
C LYS A 50 -9.79 -18.63 -16.43
N PRO A 51 -9.71 -19.22 -15.21
CA PRO A 51 -9.93 -18.47 -13.98
C PRO A 51 -8.81 -17.47 -13.74
N PHE A 52 -9.14 -16.37 -13.07
CA PHE A 52 -8.19 -15.47 -12.44
C PHE A 52 -8.79 -15.01 -11.11
N THR A 53 -8.16 -15.37 -10.02
CA THR A 53 -8.74 -15.24 -8.68
C THR A 53 -7.85 -14.40 -7.77
N ILE A 54 -8.48 -13.41 -7.14
CA ILE A 54 -7.88 -12.66 -6.00
C ILE A 54 -8.81 -12.83 -4.81
N VAL A 55 -8.25 -13.16 -3.65
CA VAL A 55 -8.94 -13.04 -2.36
C VAL A 55 -8.49 -11.73 -1.72
N MET A 56 -9.44 -10.87 -1.41
CA MET A 56 -9.14 -9.59 -0.76
C MET A 56 -8.56 -9.81 0.63
N PRO A 57 -7.47 -9.14 1.03
CA PRO A 57 -7.09 -9.08 2.44
C PRO A 57 -8.28 -8.57 3.25
N PRO A 58 -8.90 -9.40 4.11
CA PRO A 58 -10.15 -9.03 4.77
C PRO A 58 -9.89 -7.93 5.81
N PRO A 59 -10.43 -6.70 5.64
CA PRO A 59 -10.21 -5.65 6.62
C PRO A 59 -10.78 -6.01 7.99
N ASN A 60 -10.04 -5.65 9.03
CA ASN A 60 -10.43 -5.82 10.41
C ASN A 60 -11.66 -4.96 10.77
N VAL A 61 -12.69 -5.53 11.39
CA VAL A 61 -13.89 -4.79 11.82
C VAL A 61 -13.63 -3.88 13.04
N THR A 62 -12.46 -3.29 13.12
CA THR A 62 -12.03 -2.39 14.22
C THR A 62 -12.41 -0.93 13.98
N GLY A 63 -12.91 -0.61 12.80
CA GLY A 63 -13.31 0.73 12.40
C GLY A 63 -13.34 0.89 10.89
N GLN A 64 -13.46 2.12 10.41
CA GLN A 64 -13.47 2.45 8.98
C GLN A 64 -12.10 2.23 8.31
N LEU A 65 -12.11 2.08 6.97
CA LEU A 65 -10.92 1.96 6.15
C LEU A 65 -10.09 3.25 6.16
N HIS A 66 -8.81 3.13 5.87
CA HIS A 66 -7.87 4.23 5.68
C HIS A 66 -7.18 4.15 4.30
N MET A 67 -6.33 5.13 3.96
CA MET A 67 -5.68 5.22 2.65
C MET A 67 -4.88 3.98 2.23
N GLY A 68 -4.28 3.25 3.18
CA GLY A 68 -3.59 1.98 2.86
C GLY A 68 -4.54 0.94 2.27
N HIS A 69 -5.74 0.80 2.83
CA HIS A 69 -6.76 -0.10 2.27
C HIS A 69 -7.28 0.38 0.90
N ALA A 70 -7.39 1.70 0.71
CA ALA A 70 -7.82 2.23 -0.58
C ALA A 70 -6.78 1.94 -1.69
N MET A 71 -5.49 2.03 -1.37
CA MET A 71 -4.41 1.66 -2.29
C MET A 71 -4.44 0.17 -2.61
N ASP A 72 -4.49 -0.67 -1.59
CA ASP A 72 -4.56 -2.13 -1.71
C ASP A 72 -5.74 -2.57 -2.59
N ALA A 73 -6.94 -2.05 -2.31
CA ALA A 73 -8.14 -2.33 -3.10
C ALA A 73 -8.03 -1.81 -4.54
N ALA A 74 -7.44 -0.62 -4.76
CA ALA A 74 -7.27 -0.08 -6.12
C ALA A 74 -6.32 -0.94 -6.96
N MET A 75 -5.23 -1.45 -6.37
CA MET A 75 -4.30 -2.36 -7.06
C MET A 75 -4.98 -3.66 -7.47
N GLN A 76 -5.75 -4.28 -6.58
CA GLN A 76 -6.50 -5.51 -6.85
C GLN A 76 -7.54 -5.28 -7.95
N ASP A 77 -8.30 -4.20 -7.86
CA ASP A 77 -9.36 -3.88 -8.84
C ASP A 77 -8.81 -3.66 -10.25
N VAL A 78 -7.64 -3.03 -10.38
CA VAL A 78 -6.96 -2.89 -11.68
C VAL A 78 -6.69 -4.25 -12.30
N LEU A 79 -6.13 -5.19 -11.54
CA LEU A 79 -5.80 -6.53 -12.04
C LEU A 79 -7.08 -7.31 -12.41
N ILE A 80 -8.10 -7.25 -11.58
CA ILE A 80 -9.38 -7.91 -11.84
C ILE A 80 -10.07 -7.35 -13.08
N ARG A 81 -10.15 -6.01 -13.25
CA ARG A 81 -10.74 -5.39 -14.44
C ARG A 81 -9.93 -5.71 -15.70
N PHE A 82 -8.60 -5.63 -15.62
CA PHE A 82 -7.72 -6.01 -16.71
C PHE A 82 -7.95 -7.46 -17.16
N LYS A 83 -7.93 -8.42 -16.26
CA LYS A 83 -8.14 -9.84 -16.59
C LYS A 83 -9.56 -10.12 -17.05
N ARG A 84 -10.58 -9.46 -16.50
CA ARG A 84 -11.96 -9.55 -16.97
C ARG A 84 -12.06 -9.08 -18.42
N MET A 85 -11.46 -7.95 -18.79
CA MET A 85 -11.42 -7.43 -20.16
C MET A 85 -10.60 -8.33 -21.10
N GLN A 86 -9.63 -9.09 -20.58
CA GLN A 86 -8.91 -10.13 -21.35
C GLN A 86 -9.74 -11.41 -21.57
N GLY A 87 -10.95 -11.50 -20.99
CA GLY A 87 -11.86 -12.64 -21.17
C GLY A 87 -11.67 -13.76 -20.13
N TYR A 88 -10.93 -13.54 -19.06
CA TYR A 88 -10.84 -14.50 -17.95
C TYR A 88 -12.15 -14.52 -17.15
N SER A 89 -12.43 -15.66 -16.49
CA SER A 89 -13.37 -15.68 -15.37
C SER A 89 -12.68 -15.08 -14.15
N ALA A 90 -12.81 -13.75 -14.00
CA ALA A 90 -12.09 -12.98 -13.01
C ALA A 90 -12.89 -12.84 -11.72
N LEU A 91 -12.47 -13.57 -10.68
CA LEU A 91 -13.09 -13.60 -9.37
C LEU A 91 -12.30 -12.74 -8.36
N TRP A 92 -12.98 -11.77 -7.76
CA TRP A 92 -12.46 -11.03 -6.61
C TRP A 92 -13.37 -11.23 -5.42
N ILE A 93 -12.92 -12.03 -4.43
CA ILE A 93 -13.69 -12.36 -3.24
C ILE A 93 -13.49 -11.27 -2.17
N PRO A 94 -14.53 -10.53 -1.80
CA PRO A 94 -14.47 -9.59 -0.69
C PRO A 94 -14.75 -10.27 0.64
N GLY A 95 -14.33 -9.65 1.74
CA GLY A 95 -14.69 -10.10 3.07
C GLY A 95 -14.21 -9.17 4.15
N VAL A 96 -14.48 -9.55 5.40
CA VAL A 96 -14.01 -8.85 6.61
C VAL A 96 -13.50 -9.83 7.64
N ASP A 97 -12.49 -9.40 8.42
CA ASP A 97 -11.92 -10.20 9.49
C ASP A 97 -12.52 -9.81 10.85
N HIS A 98 -12.82 -10.81 11.68
CA HIS A 98 -13.33 -10.63 13.04
C HIS A 98 -12.31 -9.96 13.98
N ALA A 99 -10.98 -10.10 13.70
CA ALA A 99 -9.88 -9.43 14.39
C ALA A 99 -9.98 -9.54 15.93
N GLY A 100 -9.89 -10.76 16.45
CA GLY A 100 -10.14 -11.14 17.85
C GLY A 100 -9.73 -10.12 18.91
N ILE A 101 -8.42 -9.96 19.16
CA ILE A 101 -7.90 -9.02 20.18
C ILE A 101 -8.34 -7.58 19.86
N ALA A 102 -8.16 -7.16 18.62
CA ALA A 102 -8.34 -5.77 18.25
C ALA A 102 -9.79 -5.30 18.35
N THR A 103 -10.75 -6.13 17.92
CA THR A 103 -12.18 -5.83 18.00
C THR A 103 -12.67 -5.88 19.45
N GLN A 104 -12.23 -6.89 20.22
CA GLN A 104 -12.60 -6.99 21.63
C GLN A 104 -12.14 -5.76 22.42
N ILE A 105 -10.88 -5.30 22.26
CA ILE A 105 -10.38 -4.11 22.92
C ILE A 105 -11.20 -2.87 22.58
N ARG A 106 -11.62 -2.69 21.32
CA ARG A 106 -12.47 -1.56 20.92
C ARG A 106 -13.82 -1.58 21.63
N VAL A 107 -14.46 -2.72 21.72
CA VAL A 107 -15.75 -2.85 22.43
C VAL A 107 -15.55 -2.64 23.94
N GLU A 108 -14.46 -3.13 24.52
CA GLU A 108 -14.12 -2.87 25.93
C GLU A 108 -13.80 -1.39 26.20
N GLU A 109 -13.19 -0.66 25.24
CA GLU A 109 -13.01 0.78 25.34
C GLU A 109 -14.35 1.53 25.40
N GLU A 110 -15.31 1.13 24.58
CA GLU A 110 -16.66 1.72 24.63
C GLU A 110 -17.38 1.39 25.96
N LEU A 111 -17.25 0.15 26.46
CA LEU A 111 -17.80 -0.22 27.77
C LEU A 111 -17.17 0.59 28.91
N ARG A 112 -15.88 0.86 28.88
CA ARG A 112 -15.20 1.71 29.86
C ARG A 112 -15.74 3.14 29.90
N LYS A 113 -16.15 3.68 28.74
CA LYS A 113 -16.83 5.00 28.70
C LYS A 113 -18.19 4.96 29.40
N GLU A 114 -18.85 3.80 29.40
CA GLU A 114 -20.10 3.53 30.15
C GLU A 114 -19.83 3.20 31.64
N GLY A 115 -18.57 3.15 32.09
CA GLY A 115 -18.17 2.75 33.45
C GLY A 115 -18.31 1.26 33.73
N LYS A 116 -18.29 0.42 32.68
CA LYS A 116 -18.47 -1.04 32.77
C LYS A 116 -17.28 -1.79 32.20
N THR A 117 -17.17 -3.06 32.62
CA THR A 117 -16.24 -4.05 32.09
C THR A 117 -17.01 -5.18 31.41
N ARG A 118 -16.33 -6.03 30.63
CA ARG A 118 -16.93 -7.24 30.06
C ARG A 118 -17.47 -8.21 31.16
N TYR A 119 -16.82 -8.23 32.30
CA TYR A 119 -17.23 -9.11 33.43
C TYR A 119 -18.55 -8.68 34.06
N ASP A 120 -18.86 -7.37 34.03
CA ASP A 120 -20.16 -6.86 34.52
C ASP A 120 -21.33 -7.27 33.60
N LEU A 121 -21.06 -7.49 32.31
CA LEU A 121 -22.06 -7.95 31.34
C LEU A 121 -22.23 -9.48 31.35
N GLY A 122 -21.14 -10.22 31.56
CA GLY A 122 -21.03 -11.63 31.26
C GLY A 122 -20.80 -11.91 29.76
N ARG A 123 -20.36 -13.15 29.43
CA ARG A 123 -19.89 -13.54 28.10
C ARG A 123 -20.95 -13.32 27.01
N GLU A 124 -22.20 -13.78 27.23
CA GLU A 124 -23.26 -13.71 26.22
C GLU A 124 -23.58 -12.27 25.82
N LYS A 125 -23.88 -11.40 26.80
CA LYS A 125 -24.22 -10.00 26.51
C LYS A 125 -23.03 -9.20 25.97
N PHE A 126 -21.82 -9.57 26.36
CA PHE A 126 -20.63 -8.99 25.77
C PHE A 126 -20.50 -9.35 24.28
N LEU A 127 -20.70 -10.62 23.93
CA LEU A 127 -20.67 -11.08 22.53
C LEU A 127 -21.77 -10.43 21.70
N GLU A 128 -22.98 -10.22 22.23
CA GLU A 128 -24.02 -9.45 21.53
C GLU A 128 -23.55 -8.03 21.16
N ARG A 129 -22.81 -7.36 22.05
CA ARG A 129 -22.25 -6.04 21.79
C ARG A 129 -21.16 -6.09 20.71
N VAL A 130 -20.33 -7.13 20.70
CA VAL A 130 -19.30 -7.32 19.67
C VAL A 130 -19.93 -7.61 18.31
N TRP A 131 -21.00 -8.43 18.25
CA TRP A 131 -21.74 -8.67 17.01
C TRP A 131 -22.40 -7.40 16.47
N ALA A 132 -23.00 -6.56 17.33
CA ALA A 132 -23.54 -5.26 16.92
C ALA A 132 -22.44 -4.34 16.35
N TRP A 133 -21.27 -4.32 16.98
CA TRP A 133 -20.09 -3.61 16.49
C TRP A 133 -19.65 -4.10 15.11
N LYS A 134 -19.56 -5.44 14.94
CA LYS A 134 -19.21 -6.06 13.64
C LYS A 134 -20.17 -5.66 12.54
N HIS A 135 -21.48 -5.66 12.78
CA HIS A 135 -22.45 -5.25 11.77
C HIS A 135 -22.25 -3.78 11.39
N GLN A 136 -22.15 -2.90 12.37
CA GLN A 136 -21.96 -1.47 12.12
C GLN A 136 -20.73 -1.16 11.27
N TYR A 137 -19.58 -1.71 11.65
CA TYR A 137 -18.31 -1.39 10.96
C TYR A 137 -18.07 -2.26 9.73
N GLY A 138 -18.55 -3.50 9.70
CA GLY A 138 -18.51 -4.34 8.51
C GLY A 138 -19.30 -3.72 7.35
N ASP A 139 -20.54 -3.25 7.61
CA ASP A 139 -21.35 -2.58 6.61
C ASP A 139 -20.69 -1.27 6.12
N ARG A 140 -20.08 -0.52 7.03
CA ARG A 140 -19.32 0.71 6.69
C ARG A 140 -18.12 0.42 5.79
N ILE A 141 -17.38 -0.65 6.04
CA ILE A 141 -16.25 -1.10 5.21
C ILE A 141 -16.73 -1.45 3.80
N VAL A 142 -17.82 -2.20 3.67
CA VAL A 142 -18.41 -2.54 2.37
C VAL A 142 -18.84 -1.29 1.61
N GLU A 143 -19.49 -0.35 2.28
CA GLU A 143 -19.85 0.95 1.68
C GLU A 143 -18.62 1.70 1.15
N GLN A 144 -17.54 1.79 1.94
CA GLN A 144 -16.30 2.46 1.52
C GLN A 144 -15.68 1.78 0.29
N GLN A 145 -15.68 0.46 0.23
CA GLN A 145 -15.18 -0.30 -0.94
C GLN A 145 -16.03 -0.05 -2.19
N LYS A 146 -17.36 -0.04 -2.05
CA LYS A 146 -18.27 0.27 -3.14
C LYS A 146 -18.07 1.68 -3.67
N ARG A 147 -17.93 2.65 -2.79
CA ARG A 147 -17.64 4.05 -3.14
C ARG A 147 -16.28 4.22 -3.83
N LEU A 148 -15.29 3.39 -3.50
CA LEU A 148 -14.00 3.34 -4.19
C LEU A 148 -14.10 2.71 -5.60
N GLY A 149 -15.23 2.11 -5.95
CA GLY A 149 -15.47 1.45 -7.23
C GLY A 149 -14.96 0.01 -7.30
N ALA A 150 -14.76 -0.65 -6.16
CA ALA A 150 -14.28 -2.02 -6.10
C ALA A 150 -15.24 -2.99 -6.82
N SER A 151 -14.74 -3.72 -7.82
CA SER A 151 -15.54 -4.64 -8.65
C SER A 151 -15.54 -6.06 -8.09
N CYS A 152 -15.79 -6.18 -6.78
CA CYS A 152 -15.86 -7.45 -6.07
C CYS A 152 -17.12 -8.24 -6.42
N ASP A 153 -17.03 -9.56 -6.38
CA ASP A 153 -18.19 -10.46 -6.39
C ASP A 153 -18.88 -10.44 -5.01
N TRP A 154 -19.82 -9.52 -4.83
CA TRP A 154 -20.51 -9.32 -3.56
C TRP A 154 -21.40 -10.49 -3.14
N ASP A 155 -21.80 -11.34 -4.07
CA ASP A 155 -22.59 -12.55 -3.77
C ASP A 155 -21.74 -13.61 -3.05
N ARG A 156 -20.41 -13.53 -3.21
CA ARG A 156 -19.42 -14.36 -2.53
C ARG A 156 -18.74 -13.66 -1.34
N ALA A 157 -19.33 -12.60 -0.82
CA ALA A 157 -18.77 -11.90 0.36
C ALA A 157 -18.71 -12.82 1.57
N ARG A 158 -17.58 -12.81 2.28
CA ARG A 158 -17.30 -13.71 3.40
C ARG A 158 -16.94 -12.95 4.68
N PHE A 159 -17.10 -13.64 5.79
CA PHE A 159 -16.66 -13.20 7.11
C PHE A 159 -15.92 -14.35 7.80
N THR A 160 -14.72 -14.08 8.35
CA THR A 160 -13.85 -15.11 8.94
C THR A 160 -14.51 -15.93 10.07
N MET A 161 -15.68 -15.51 10.62
CA MET A 161 -16.48 -16.29 11.57
C MET A 161 -17.85 -16.69 11.00
N ASP A 162 -18.06 -16.69 9.68
CA ASP A 162 -19.26 -17.29 9.11
C ASP A 162 -19.24 -18.81 9.29
N GLU A 163 -20.37 -19.45 8.98
CA GLU A 163 -20.54 -20.89 9.20
C GLU A 163 -19.51 -21.73 8.42
N GLY A 164 -19.25 -21.38 7.15
CA GLY A 164 -18.30 -22.10 6.31
C GLY A 164 -16.85 -21.95 6.80
N CYS A 165 -16.43 -20.72 7.12
CA CYS A 165 -15.10 -20.45 7.69
C CYS A 165 -14.95 -21.11 9.08
N SER A 166 -15.97 -21.06 9.92
CA SER A 166 -15.95 -21.73 11.23
C SER A 166 -15.81 -23.25 11.12
N LYS A 167 -16.45 -23.87 10.13
CA LYS A 167 -16.29 -25.30 9.84
C LYS A 167 -14.86 -25.61 9.38
N ALA A 168 -14.30 -24.80 8.50
CA ALA A 168 -12.92 -24.95 8.04
C ALA A 168 -11.90 -24.82 9.18
N VAL A 169 -12.07 -23.83 10.06
CA VAL A 169 -11.21 -23.64 11.24
C VAL A 169 -11.22 -24.88 12.15
N ARG A 170 -12.41 -25.43 12.43
CA ARG A 170 -12.52 -26.65 13.24
C ARG A 170 -11.86 -27.84 12.55
N GLU A 171 -12.06 -28.03 11.27
CA GLU A 171 -11.43 -29.10 10.49
C GLU A 171 -9.91 -29.02 10.57
N VAL A 172 -9.32 -27.84 10.34
CA VAL A 172 -7.87 -27.64 10.42
C VAL A 172 -7.33 -27.93 11.81
N PHE A 173 -8.01 -27.43 12.86
CA PHE A 173 -7.58 -27.66 14.25
C PHE A 173 -7.55 -29.15 14.58
N VAL A 174 -8.64 -29.85 14.30
CA VAL A 174 -8.76 -31.29 14.62
C VAL A 174 -7.79 -32.11 13.78
N ASN A 175 -7.67 -31.83 12.48
CA ASN A 175 -6.75 -32.51 11.59
C ASN A 175 -5.29 -32.38 12.06
N LEU A 176 -4.85 -31.17 12.43
CA LEU A 176 -3.50 -30.95 12.96
C LEU A 176 -3.28 -31.60 14.34
N TYR A 177 -4.31 -31.63 15.18
CA TYR A 177 -4.28 -32.32 16.47
C TYR A 177 -4.14 -33.83 16.32
N GLU A 178 -4.96 -34.45 15.47
CA GLU A 178 -4.89 -35.90 15.17
C GLU A 178 -3.51 -36.32 14.61
N GLN A 179 -2.83 -35.43 13.91
CA GLN A 179 -1.46 -35.63 13.41
C GLN A 179 -0.37 -35.31 14.46
N GLY A 180 -0.74 -34.88 15.66
CA GLY A 180 0.21 -34.49 16.72
C GLY A 180 0.98 -33.22 16.43
N LEU A 181 0.51 -32.39 15.49
CA LEU A 181 1.07 -31.08 15.14
C LEU A 181 0.50 -29.96 16.02
N ILE A 182 -0.72 -30.12 16.55
CA ILE A 182 -1.25 -29.28 17.63
C ILE A 182 -1.12 -30.00 18.97
N TYR A 183 -0.67 -29.32 19.99
CA TYR A 183 -0.54 -29.82 21.34
C TYR A 183 -0.79 -28.74 22.38
N LYS A 184 -1.22 -29.16 23.59
CA LYS A 184 -1.32 -28.28 24.76
C LYS A 184 -0.09 -28.51 25.67
N GLY A 185 0.58 -27.46 26.09
CA GLY A 185 1.78 -27.58 26.91
C GLY A 185 2.09 -26.29 27.70
N SER A 186 2.79 -26.47 28.82
CA SER A 186 3.29 -25.35 29.64
C SER A 186 4.63 -24.90 29.05
N ARG A 187 4.70 -23.65 28.58
CA ARG A 187 5.90 -23.02 28.04
C ARG A 187 5.96 -21.57 28.48
N ILE A 188 7.13 -20.98 28.39
CA ILE A 188 7.26 -19.54 28.52
C ILE A 188 6.67 -18.88 27.28
N ILE A 189 5.82 -17.90 27.50
CA ILE A 189 5.12 -17.18 26.42
C ILE A 189 5.21 -15.68 26.64
N ASN A 190 5.03 -14.92 25.57
CA ASN A 190 4.79 -13.51 25.65
C ASN A 190 3.35 -13.25 26.12
N TRP A 191 3.21 -12.56 27.24
CA TRP A 191 1.93 -12.26 27.85
C TRP A 191 1.71 -10.74 27.95
N CYS A 192 0.54 -10.26 27.53
CA CYS A 192 0.18 -8.86 27.75
C CYS A 192 -0.65 -8.72 29.04
N PRO A 193 -0.11 -8.12 30.11
CA PRO A 193 -0.83 -7.96 31.38
C PRO A 193 -2.02 -6.99 31.30
N HIS A 194 -2.01 -6.09 30.30
CA HIS A 194 -3.10 -5.14 30.08
C HIS A 194 -4.28 -5.78 29.30
N CYS A 195 -3.98 -6.53 28.25
CA CYS A 195 -4.99 -7.26 27.48
C CYS A 195 -5.39 -8.58 28.13
N VAL A 196 -4.61 -9.05 29.09
CA VAL A 196 -4.76 -10.32 29.81
C VAL A 196 -4.88 -11.49 28.84
N THR A 197 -3.89 -11.59 27.92
CA THR A 197 -3.86 -12.65 26.90
C THR A 197 -2.43 -12.95 26.43
N ALA A 198 -2.22 -14.19 25.96
CA ALA A 198 -1.02 -14.61 25.29
C ALA A 198 -0.85 -13.89 23.94
N LEU A 199 0.41 -13.69 23.55
CA LEU A 199 0.83 -13.14 22.27
C LEU A 199 1.77 -14.13 21.59
N SER A 200 1.73 -14.18 20.26
CA SER A 200 2.79 -14.83 19.47
C SER A 200 4.02 -13.92 19.36
N ASP A 201 5.18 -14.47 18.99
CA ASP A 201 6.41 -13.68 18.83
C ASP A 201 6.27 -12.54 17.83
N ALA A 202 5.51 -12.76 16.75
CA ALA A 202 5.24 -11.74 15.74
C ALA A 202 4.38 -10.58 16.27
N GLU A 203 3.65 -10.75 17.37
CA GLU A 203 2.78 -9.72 17.98
C GLU A 203 3.50 -8.86 19.03
N VAL A 204 4.81 -9.04 19.19
CA VAL A 204 5.65 -8.28 20.12
C VAL A 204 6.53 -7.31 19.32
N GLU A 205 6.38 -6.03 19.62
CA GLU A 205 7.24 -4.97 19.07
C GLU A 205 8.32 -4.60 20.11
N TYR A 206 9.57 -4.50 19.67
CA TYR A 206 10.66 -4.16 20.57
C TYR A 206 11.00 -2.68 20.48
N VAL A 207 11.06 -2.04 21.65
CA VAL A 207 11.33 -0.60 21.80
C VAL A 207 12.50 -0.38 22.74
N ASP A 208 13.48 0.41 22.33
CA ASP A 208 14.58 0.83 23.20
C ASP A 208 14.06 1.74 24.31
N LYS A 209 14.27 1.32 25.55
CA LYS A 209 13.87 2.08 26.72
C LYS A 209 15.06 2.34 27.65
N PRO A 210 15.16 3.55 28.23
CA PRO A 210 16.10 3.80 29.30
C PRO A 210 15.71 3.00 30.55
N GLY A 211 16.64 2.31 31.12
CA GLY A 211 16.49 1.51 32.32
C GLY A 211 17.77 1.51 33.15
N HIS A 212 17.91 0.52 33.99
CA HIS A 212 19.07 0.35 34.83
C HIS A 212 19.49 -1.11 34.83
N LEU A 213 20.76 -1.34 35.11
CA LEU A 213 21.33 -2.63 35.45
C LEU A 213 21.69 -2.59 36.96
N TRP A 214 20.99 -3.41 37.73
CA TRP A 214 21.19 -3.52 39.16
C TRP A 214 22.14 -4.67 39.46
N HIS A 215 23.26 -4.40 40.17
CA HIS A 215 24.23 -5.37 40.61
C HIS A 215 23.88 -5.80 42.02
N VAL A 216 23.54 -7.06 42.22
CA VAL A 216 23.05 -7.61 43.48
C VAL A 216 23.95 -8.73 43.97
N ARG A 217 24.29 -8.71 45.25
CA ARG A 217 25.14 -9.67 45.94
C ARG A 217 24.31 -10.87 46.39
N TYR A 218 24.73 -12.07 45.98
CA TYR A 218 24.17 -13.35 46.42
C TYR A 218 25.23 -14.07 47.26
N PRO A 219 25.11 -14.15 48.60
CA PRO A 219 26.07 -14.84 49.47
C PRO A 219 26.10 -16.35 49.21
N LEU A 220 27.26 -16.97 49.24
CA LEU A 220 27.38 -18.43 49.22
C LEU A 220 26.83 -19.00 50.53
N ALA A 221 26.04 -20.08 50.43
CA ALA A 221 25.37 -20.71 51.58
C ALA A 221 26.37 -21.28 52.60
N ASP A 222 27.60 -21.66 52.16
CA ASP A 222 28.68 -22.13 53.04
C ASP A 222 29.47 -21.01 53.71
N GLY A 223 29.13 -19.74 53.44
CA GLY A 223 29.81 -18.58 54.00
C GLY A 223 31.20 -18.29 53.39
N SER A 224 31.61 -19.02 52.35
CA SER A 224 32.94 -18.88 51.75
C SER A 224 33.14 -17.67 50.85
N GLY A 225 32.05 -16.90 50.56
CA GLY A 225 32.09 -15.72 49.68
C GLY A 225 30.74 -15.32 49.19
N GLU A 226 30.75 -14.69 48.04
CA GLU A 226 29.53 -14.17 47.36
C GLU A 226 29.71 -14.16 45.86
N VAL A 227 28.58 -14.15 45.12
CA VAL A 227 28.55 -13.83 43.67
C VAL A 227 27.76 -12.57 43.45
N ILE A 228 28.14 -11.81 42.44
CA ILE A 228 27.41 -10.59 42.07
C ILE A 228 26.73 -10.87 40.77
N ILE A 229 25.40 -10.78 40.74
CA ILE A 229 24.60 -10.85 39.50
C ILE A 229 24.21 -9.45 39.04
N ALA A 230 23.98 -9.29 37.76
CA ALA A 230 23.46 -8.05 37.20
C ALA A 230 22.11 -8.31 36.52
N THR A 231 21.08 -7.53 36.84
CA THR A 231 19.74 -7.72 36.30
C THR A 231 19.07 -6.41 35.87
N THR A 232 18.29 -6.44 34.85
CA THR A 232 17.39 -5.33 34.45
C THR A 232 15.99 -5.46 35.06
N ARG A 233 15.69 -6.60 35.76
CA ARG A 233 14.38 -6.95 36.28
C ARG A 233 14.43 -7.45 37.73
N PRO A 234 14.70 -6.58 38.71
CA PRO A 234 14.76 -6.97 40.13
C PRO A 234 13.47 -7.60 40.66
N GLU A 235 12.29 -7.23 40.07
CA GLU A 235 10.99 -7.74 40.49
C GLU A 235 10.81 -9.24 40.26
N THR A 236 11.56 -9.84 39.32
CA THR A 236 11.48 -11.28 39.05
C THR A 236 12.43 -12.10 39.86
N MET A 237 13.44 -11.47 40.53
CA MET A 237 14.44 -12.19 41.29
C MET A 237 13.86 -13.01 42.48
N LEU A 238 12.66 -12.64 42.95
CA LEU A 238 11.98 -13.40 44.00
C LEU A 238 11.64 -14.85 43.58
N GLY A 239 11.62 -15.13 42.27
CA GLY A 239 11.44 -16.44 41.69
C GLY A 239 12.71 -17.09 41.16
N ASP A 240 13.88 -16.58 41.53
CA ASP A 240 15.14 -17.20 41.11
C ASP A 240 15.27 -18.60 41.72
N SER A 241 15.65 -19.56 40.88
CA SER A 241 15.82 -20.97 41.24
C SER A 241 17.24 -21.50 40.98
N GLY A 242 18.12 -20.63 40.46
CA GLY A 242 19.50 -20.93 40.23
C GLY A 242 20.33 -19.71 39.84
N VAL A 243 21.63 -19.88 39.79
CA VAL A 243 22.58 -18.94 39.21
C VAL A 243 23.41 -19.69 38.20
N CYS A 244 23.59 -19.11 37.01
CA CYS A 244 24.31 -19.70 35.89
C CYS A 244 25.64 -19.02 35.68
N VAL A 245 26.70 -19.81 35.45
CA VAL A 245 28.04 -19.33 35.09
C VAL A 245 28.55 -20.11 33.88
N ASN A 246 29.46 -19.54 33.13
CA ASN A 246 30.06 -20.25 32.01
C ASN A 246 31.02 -21.34 32.51
N PRO A 247 30.97 -22.58 31.98
CA PRO A 247 31.87 -23.67 32.42
C PRO A 247 33.35 -23.38 32.18
N ASN A 248 33.68 -22.45 31.28
CA ASN A 248 35.04 -22.06 30.95
C ASN A 248 35.52 -20.81 31.71
N ASP A 249 34.66 -20.21 32.57
CA ASP A 249 35.01 -19.03 33.32
C ASP A 249 35.78 -19.39 34.59
N GLU A 250 37.09 -19.16 34.58
CA GLU A 250 37.99 -19.45 35.73
C GLU A 250 37.56 -18.76 37.02
N ARG A 251 36.87 -17.65 36.99
CA ARG A 251 36.42 -16.89 38.17
C ARG A 251 35.43 -17.64 39.04
N TYR A 252 34.69 -18.58 38.43
CA TYR A 252 33.53 -19.25 39.05
C TYR A 252 33.66 -20.77 39.14
N LYS A 253 34.75 -21.38 38.69
CA LYS A 253 34.94 -22.84 38.70
C LYS A 253 34.73 -23.47 40.07
N ASP A 254 35.22 -22.82 41.10
CA ASP A 254 35.20 -23.37 42.48
C ASP A 254 33.82 -23.27 43.17
N ILE A 255 32.88 -22.54 42.55
CA ILE A 255 31.53 -22.39 43.10
C ILE A 255 30.45 -23.17 42.35
N VAL A 256 30.77 -23.75 41.21
CA VAL A 256 29.84 -24.64 40.47
C VAL A 256 29.43 -25.81 41.37
N GLY A 257 28.13 -26.05 41.49
CA GLY A 257 27.57 -27.10 42.37
C GLY A 257 27.38 -26.70 43.81
N LYS A 258 27.84 -25.51 44.25
CA LYS A 258 27.49 -24.91 45.55
C LYS A 258 26.13 -24.20 45.46
N ASN A 259 25.60 -23.83 46.64
CA ASN A 259 24.38 -23.03 46.74
C ASN A 259 24.73 -21.57 47.10
N VAL A 260 23.88 -20.68 46.59
CA VAL A 260 23.83 -19.29 47.06
C VAL A 260 22.51 -19.01 47.77
N ILE A 261 22.51 -18.02 48.66
CA ILE A 261 21.31 -17.56 49.35
C ILE A 261 20.65 -16.46 48.51
N LEU A 262 19.41 -16.68 48.10
CA LEU A 262 18.60 -15.69 47.37
C LEU A 262 18.28 -14.53 48.32
N PRO A 263 18.73 -13.31 48.04
CA PRO A 263 18.45 -12.13 48.86
C PRO A 263 16.94 -11.88 49.02
N LEU A 264 16.55 -11.30 50.17
CA LEU A 264 15.17 -10.99 50.54
C LEU A 264 14.24 -12.22 50.77
N VAL A 265 14.56 -13.37 50.17
CA VAL A 265 13.78 -14.62 50.27
C VAL A 265 14.41 -15.60 51.27
N GLY A 266 15.75 -15.65 51.33
CA GLY A 266 16.49 -16.55 52.22
C GLY A 266 16.57 -18.00 51.76
N LYS A 267 16.12 -18.33 50.54
CA LYS A 267 16.14 -19.67 49.93
C LYS A 267 17.56 -19.96 49.38
N GLU A 268 18.03 -21.19 49.60
CA GLU A 268 19.23 -21.70 48.91
C GLU A 268 18.89 -22.14 47.49
N ILE A 269 19.67 -21.67 46.50
CA ILE A 269 19.54 -22.00 45.09
C ILE A 269 20.90 -22.42 44.51
N PRO A 270 20.99 -23.39 43.60
CA PRO A 270 22.25 -23.94 43.10
C PRO A 270 22.94 -22.99 42.11
N VAL A 271 24.27 -23.09 42.07
CA VAL A 271 25.10 -22.55 40.99
C VAL A 271 25.31 -23.64 39.93
N VAL A 272 24.84 -23.39 38.71
CA VAL A 272 24.94 -24.32 37.56
C VAL A 272 25.91 -23.79 36.51
N ALA A 273 26.54 -24.68 35.75
CA ALA A 273 27.42 -24.32 34.65
C ALA A 273 26.70 -24.55 33.30
N ASP A 274 26.56 -23.51 32.48
CA ASP A 274 25.96 -23.58 31.16
C ASP A 274 26.60 -22.55 30.22
N ASP A 275 26.81 -22.93 28.96
CA ASP A 275 27.41 -22.04 27.94
C ASP A 275 26.54 -20.80 27.62
N TYR A 276 25.31 -20.78 28.10
CA TYR A 276 24.44 -19.62 28.02
C TYR A 276 25.01 -18.37 28.71
N ALA A 277 25.74 -18.52 29.82
CA ALA A 277 26.33 -17.38 30.51
C ALA A 277 27.52 -16.83 29.72
N GLU A 278 27.41 -15.58 29.26
CA GLU A 278 28.50 -14.89 28.56
C GLU A 278 29.53 -14.36 29.57
N MET A 279 30.79 -14.76 29.43
CA MET A 279 31.85 -14.41 30.35
C MET A 279 32.14 -12.91 30.43
N ASP A 280 31.96 -12.20 29.33
CA ASP A 280 32.30 -10.77 29.18
C ASP A 280 31.10 -9.84 29.38
N PHE A 281 29.91 -10.37 29.56
CA PHE A 281 28.70 -9.58 29.81
C PHE A 281 28.38 -9.45 31.29
N GLY A 282 28.19 -8.21 31.74
CA GLY A 282 27.90 -7.92 33.15
C GLY A 282 28.98 -8.44 34.12
N THR A 283 28.63 -9.36 35.00
CA THR A 283 29.55 -10.02 35.93
C THR A 283 30.02 -11.40 35.42
N GLY A 284 29.47 -11.90 34.32
CA GLY A 284 29.65 -13.27 33.86
C GLY A 284 28.80 -14.30 34.65
N CYS A 285 27.98 -13.82 35.56
CA CYS A 285 27.15 -14.61 36.47
C CYS A 285 25.68 -14.15 36.27
N VAL A 286 24.81 -15.07 35.88
CA VAL A 286 23.42 -14.76 35.48
C VAL A 286 22.45 -15.44 36.44
N LYS A 287 21.48 -14.67 36.95
CA LYS A 287 20.36 -15.25 37.72
C LYS A 287 19.45 -16.07 36.81
N MET A 288 18.90 -17.15 37.30
CA MET A 288 17.99 -18.01 36.60
C MET A 288 16.57 -17.93 37.15
N THR A 289 15.65 -17.34 36.35
CA THR A 289 14.22 -17.25 36.69
C THR A 289 13.38 -17.94 35.60
N PRO A 290 13.32 -19.27 35.58
CA PRO A 290 12.69 -20.03 34.47
C PRO A 290 11.23 -19.69 34.17
N ALA A 291 10.49 -19.09 35.09
CA ALA A 291 9.12 -18.70 34.92
C ALA A 291 8.94 -17.33 34.18
N HIS A 292 10.00 -16.52 34.03
CA HIS A 292 9.94 -15.11 33.60
C HIS A 292 10.97 -14.71 32.55
N ASP A 293 11.75 -15.65 32.04
CA ASP A 293 12.66 -15.44 30.89
C ASP A 293 12.74 -16.69 30.03
N PRO A 294 12.62 -16.56 28.68
CA PRO A 294 12.67 -17.70 27.78
C PRO A 294 13.99 -18.47 27.79
N ASN A 295 15.12 -17.78 27.95
CA ASN A 295 16.42 -18.41 27.97
C ASN A 295 16.66 -19.10 29.30
N ASP A 296 16.27 -18.44 30.41
CA ASP A 296 16.33 -19.03 31.75
C ASP A 296 15.46 -20.30 31.84
N PHE A 297 14.34 -20.34 31.13
CA PHE A 297 13.48 -21.52 31.04
C PHE A 297 14.20 -22.71 30.37
N GLU A 298 14.90 -22.48 29.26
CA GLU A 298 15.65 -23.51 28.55
C GLU A 298 16.85 -24.02 29.41
N VAL A 299 17.58 -23.11 30.06
CA VAL A 299 18.63 -23.49 31.04
C VAL A 299 18.01 -24.27 32.20
N GLY A 300 16.87 -23.80 32.70
CA GLY A 300 16.15 -24.47 33.78
C GLY A 300 15.73 -25.89 33.44
N LEU A 301 15.29 -26.16 32.20
CA LEU A 301 14.98 -27.52 31.72
C LEU A 301 16.24 -28.42 31.70
N ARG A 302 17.38 -27.91 31.21
CA ARG A 302 18.64 -28.68 31.15
C ARG A 302 19.20 -29.01 32.50
N HIS A 303 19.03 -28.14 33.48
CA HIS A 303 19.57 -28.28 34.83
C HIS A 303 18.50 -28.65 35.90
N ASN A 304 17.26 -28.93 35.45
CA ASN A 304 16.14 -29.30 36.33
C ASN A 304 15.90 -28.27 37.45
N LEU A 305 15.97 -26.96 37.13
CA LEU A 305 15.68 -25.90 38.05
C LEU A 305 14.20 -25.76 38.32
N GLU A 306 13.82 -25.34 39.50
CA GLU A 306 12.44 -25.10 39.88
C GLU A 306 11.84 -23.91 39.10
N VAL A 307 10.58 -24.03 38.65
CA VAL A 307 9.88 -23.00 37.92
C VAL A 307 8.93 -22.27 38.88
N ILE A 308 9.32 -21.08 39.32
CA ILE A 308 8.59 -20.27 40.31
C ILE A 308 8.05 -19.02 39.65
N ARG A 309 6.73 -19.01 39.39
CA ARG A 309 6.05 -17.83 38.87
C ARG A 309 5.76 -16.85 39.99
N VAL A 310 6.19 -15.58 39.87
CA VAL A 310 6.02 -14.50 40.87
C VAL A 310 5.06 -13.40 40.47
N LEU A 311 4.66 -13.34 39.18
CA LEU A 311 3.67 -12.41 38.66
C LEU A 311 2.40 -13.14 38.21
N ASP A 312 1.24 -12.57 38.53
CA ASP A 312 -0.05 -13.04 38.03
C ASP A 312 -0.31 -12.59 36.59
N ASP A 313 -1.50 -12.89 36.06
CA ASP A 313 -1.90 -12.55 34.68
C ASP A 313 -2.06 -11.04 34.45
N LYS A 314 -2.13 -10.22 35.49
CA LYS A 314 -2.21 -8.76 35.42
C LYS A 314 -0.86 -8.08 35.66
N GLY A 315 0.22 -8.88 35.83
CA GLY A 315 1.56 -8.36 36.15
C GLY A 315 1.68 -7.86 37.60
N VAL A 316 0.83 -8.37 38.49
CA VAL A 316 0.84 -8.10 39.92
C VAL A 316 1.59 -9.23 40.61
N VAL A 317 2.38 -8.90 41.65
CA VAL A 317 3.13 -9.89 42.41
C VAL A 317 2.15 -10.82 43.16
N ASN A 318 2.32 -12.13 42.94
CA ASN A 318 1.48 -13.17 43.55
C ASN A 318 2.02 -13.60 44.93
N GLU A 319 1.48 -14.69 45.49
CA GLU A 319 1.84 -15.25 46.80
C GLU A 319 3.33 -15.63 46.89
N ASN A 320 3.98 -16.00 45.78
CA ASN A 320 5.42 -16.37 45.80
C ASN A 320 6.34 -15.15 45.99
N GLY A 321 5.81 -13.95 45.85
CA GLY A 321 6.55 -12.69 46.10
C GLY A 321 6.57 -12.25 47.58
N GLY A 322 6.00 -13.04 48.48
CA GLY A 322 6.04 -12.79 49.92
C GLY A 322 5.49 -11.42 50.33
N LYS A 323 6.27 -10.60 51.03
CA LYS A 323 5.80 -9.26 51.49
C LYS A 323 5.45 -8.28 50.37
N TYR A 324 5.82 -8.55 49.10
CA TYR A 324 5.52 -7.71 47.95
C TYR A 324 4.23 -8.12 47.23
N GLN A 325 3.54 -9.16 47.72
CA GLN A 325 2.26 -9.64 47.15
C GLN A 325 1.26 -8.50 47.01
N GLY A 326 0.58 -8.45 45.87
CA GLY A 326 -0.45 -7.45 45.53
C GLY A 326 0.09 -6.14 44.95
N LEU A 327 1.41 -5.95 44.87
CA LEU A 327 2.01 -4.79 44.21
C LEU A 327 2.09 -4.99 42.68
N ASP A 328 1.86 -3.90 41.93
CA ASP A 328 2.23 -3.87 40.53
C ASP A 328 3.75 -4.08 40.36
N ARG A 329 4.14 -4.78 39.29
CA ARG A 329 5.53 -5.15 39.00
C ARG A 329 6.54 -3.99 39.13
N TYR A 330 6.16 -2.79 38.70
CA TYR A 330 7.04 -1.62 38.73
C TYR A 330 7.13 -1.01 40.15
N GLU A 331 6.05 -1.06 40.90
CA GLU A 331 6.07 -0.65 42.32
C GLU A 331 6.82 -1.66 43.16
N ALA A 332 6.65 -2.95 42.88
CA ALA A 332 7.43 -4.01 43.51
C ALA A 332 8.92 -3.85 43.22
N ARG A 333 9.31 -3.53 41.98
CA ARG A 333 10.71 -3.23 41.60
C ARG A 333 11.32 -2.14 42.46
N LYS A 334 10.59 -1.03 42.66
CA LYS A 334 11.08 0.10 43.46
C LYS A 334 11.32 -0.32 44.94
N GLN A 335 10.34 -1.05 45.51
CA GLN A 335 10.47 -1.51 46.90
C GLN A 335 11.58 -2.56 47.08
N ILE A 336 11.69 -3.52 46.15
CA ILE A 336 12.75 -4.54 46.14
C ILE A 336 14.14 -3.89 46.11
N VAL A 337 14.32 -2.90 45.20
CA VAL A 337 15.60 -2.19 45.10
C VAL A 337 15.95 -1.43 46.40
N ALA A 338 14.96 -0.77 47.01
CA ALA A 338 15.17 -0.09 48.31
C ALA A 338 15.53 -1.07 49.42
N ASP A 339 14.86 -2.21 49.49
CA ASP A 339 15.13 -3.24 50.49
C ASP A 339 16.50 -3.93 50.30
N LEU A 340 16.93 -4.10 49.03
CA LEU A 340 18.27 -4.60 48.70
C LEU A 340 19.36 -3.62 49.13
N GLU A 341 19.10 -2.31 48.95
CA GLU A 341 20.01 -1.25 49.43
C GLU A 341 20.10 -1.20 50.93
N GLU A 342 18.94 -1.20 51.63
CA GLU A 342 18.86 -1.18 53.10
C GLU A 342 19.57 -2.38 53.75
N GLN A 343 19.41 -3.58 53.13
CA GLN A 343 20.05 -4.80 53.65
C GLN A 343 21.49 -5.02 53.17
N GLY A 344 22.03 -4.09 52.35
CA GLY A 344 23.40 -4.14 51.85
C GLY A 344 23.67 -5.16 50.74
N TYR A 345 22.62 -5.65 50.09
CA TYR A 345 22.75 -6.55 48.93
C TYR A 345 22.94 -5.80 47.60
N LEU A 346 22.51 -4.55 47.50
CA LEU A 346 22.72 -3.72 46.31
C LEU A 346 24.15 -3.20 46.27
N VAL A 347 24.88 -3.61 45.21
CA VAL A 347 26.32 -3.25 45.07
C VAL A 347 26.49 -2.02 44.22
N LYS A 348 25.73 -1.92 43.10
CA LYS A 348 25.86 -0.85 42.13
C LYS A 348 24.59 -0.75 41.29
N VAL A 349 24.31 0.47 40.79
CA VAL A 349 23.25 0.73 39.79
C VAL A 349 23.87 1.45 38.63
N GLU A 350 23.69 0.93 37.42
CA GLU A 350 24.20 1.53 36.18
C GLU A 350 23.01 1.91 35.26
N PRO A 351 23.04 3.10 34.64
CA PRO A 351 22.11 3.37 33.54
C PRO A 351 22.34 2.38 32.41
N TYR A 352 21.26 1.79 31.91
CA TYR A 352 21.32 0.78 30.85
C TYR A 352 20.11 0.90 29.92
N ASN A 353 20.37 1.08 28.61
CA ASN A 353 19.34 1.06 27.63
C ASN A 353 19.14 -0.38 27.13
N HIS A 354 17.92 -0.85 27.13
CA HIS A 354 17.60 -2.20 26.69
C HIS A 354 16.30 -2.26 25.88
N ASN A 355 16.22 -3.26 25.04
CA ASN A 355 15.06 -3.54 24.22
C ASN A 355 13.96 -4.18 25.06
N VAL A 356 12.80 -3.52 25.15
CA VAL A 356 11.63 -4.00 25.86
C VAL A 356 10.55 -4.42 24.87
N GLY A 357 10.07 -5.66 24.99
CA GLY A 357 8.94 -6.13 24.21
C GLY A 357 7.65 -5.41 24.62
N THR A 358 6.91 -4.90 23.64
CA THR A 358 5.61 -4.25 23.82
C THR A 358 4.54 -4.94 23.00
N CYS A 359 3.32 -4.95 23.50
CA CYS A 359 2.17 -5.50 22.79
C CYS A 359 1.84 -4.63 21.56
N TYR A 360 1.84 -5.20 20.38
CA TYR A 360 1.56 -4.50 19.12
C TYR A 360 0.20 -3.76 19.06
N ARG A 361 -0.73 -4.08 19.99
CA ARG A 361 -2.08 -3.51 20.04
C ARG A 361 -2.26 -2.41 21.08
N CYS A 362 -1.81 -2.65 22.33
CA CYS A 362 -1.98 -1.69 23.42
C CYS A 362 -0.70 -0.92 23.75
N HIS A 363 0.44 -1.27 23.13
CA HIS A 363 1.78 -0.69 23.33
C HIS A 363 2.28 -0.70 24.79
N ARG A 364 1.72 -1.61 25.61
CA ARG A 364 2.18 -1.84 26.97
C ARG A 364 3.23 -2.94 26.99
N ASP A 365 4.11 -2.89 27.99
CA ASP A 365 5.19 -3.85 28.14
C ASP A 365 4.66 -5.27 28.36
N VAL A 366 5.23 -6.19 27.59
CA VAL A 366 4.93 -7.63 27.63
C VAL A 366 5.70 -8.26 28.76
N GLU A 367 5.10 -9.27 29.40
CA GLU A 367 5.73 -10.11 30.43
C GLU A 367 5.95 -11.52 29.89
N PRO A 368 7.20 -12.01 29.81
CA PRO A 368 7.43 -13.44 29.65
C PRO A 368 6.95 -14.18 30.90
N ILE A 369 5.99 -15.08 30.72
CA ILE A 369 5.47 -15.91 31.83
C ILE A 369 5.28 -17.36 31.38
N ILE A 370 5.40 -18.29 32.33
CA ILE A 370 5.02 -19.68 32.06
C ILE A 370 3.50 -19.80 32.06
N SER A 371 2.93 -20.45 31.03
CA SER A 371 1.51 -20.70 30.94
C SER A 371 1.23 -21.95 30.13
N ALA A 372 0.13 -22.65 30.45
CA ALA A 372 -0.36 -23.78 29.68
C ALA A 372 -1.19 -23.29 28.51
N GLN A 373 -0.67 -23.40 27.29
CA GLN A 373 -1.25 -22.87 26.06
C GLN A 373 -1.32 -23.95 24.97
N TRP A 374 -2.05 -23.65 23.89
CA TRP A 374 -2.08 -24.46 22.71
C TRP A 374 -1.05 -23.97 21.69
N PHE A 375 -0.31 -24.92 21.11
CA PHE A 375 0.78 -24.65 20.16
C PHE A 375 0.65 -25.45 18.89
N VAL A 376 1.11 -24.89 17.78
CA VAL A 376 1.37 -25.59 16.50
C VAL A 376 2.86 -25.83 16.37
N LYS A 377 3.26 -27.08 16.09
CA LYS A 377 4.62 -27.45 15.72
C LYS A 377 4.93 -26.93 14.32
N MET A 378 5.75 -25.89 14.23
CA MET A 378 5.96 -25.15 12.99
C MET A 378 6.97 -25.79 12.06
N LYS A 379 8.00 -26.45 12.57
CA LYS A 379 9.11 -26.97 11.75
C LYS A 379 8.65 -27.86 10.58
N PRO A 380 7.77 -28.87 10.76
CA PRO A 380 7.30 -29.71 9.66
C PRO A 380 6.46 -28.95 8.63
N LEU A 381 5.76 -27.88 9.04
CA LEU A 381 4.95 -27.03 8.16
C LEU A 381 5.81 -26.05 7.37
N ALA A 382 6.90 -25.59 7.97
CA ALA A 382 7.85 -24.65 7.35
C ALA A 382 8.63 -25.30 6.19
N GLU A 383 8.96 -26.58 6.30
CA GLU A 383 9.71 -27.31 5.26
C GLU A 383 8.99 -27.25 3.90
N GLU A 384 7.70 -27.55 3.87
CA GLU A 384 6.91 -27.54 2.64
C GLU A 384 6.63 -26.11 2.16
N ALA A 385 6.41 -25.17 3.09
CA ALA A 385 6.23 -23.76 2.77
C ALA A 385 7.49 -23.12 2.15
N LEU A 386 8.67 -23.52 2.58
CA LEU A 386 9.95 -23.13 1.97
C LEU A 386 10.11 -23.75 0.59
N ARG A 387 9.75 -25.05 0.43
CA ARG A 387 9.84 -25.76 -0.86
C ARG A 387 9.08 -25.03 -1.96
N VAL A 388 7.80 -24.75 -1.77
CA VAL A 388 6.94 -24.13 -2.81
C VAL A 388 7.41 -22.73 -3.24
N VAL A 389 8.08 -22.00 -2.35
CA VAL A 389 8.67 -20.70 -2.68
C VAL A 389 10.01 -20.85 -3.40
N ASN A 390 10.88 -21.75 -2.93
CA ASN A 390 12.18 -22.01 -3.55
C ASN A 390 12.04 -22.62 -4.96
N ASP A 391 11.04 -23.47 -5.18
CA ASP A 391 10.73 -24.08 -6.47
C ASP A 391 10.00 -23.12 -7.42
N GLY A 392 9.58 -21.93 -6.91
CA GLY A 392 8.92 -20.89 -7.70
C GLY A 392 7.45 -21.18 -8.00
N GLU A 393 6.81 -22.11 -7.28
CA GLU A 393 5.34 -22.31 -7.33
C GLU A 393 4.59 -21.10 -6.77
N THR A 394 5.17 -20.44 -5.74
CA THR A 394 4.75 -19.14 -5.25
C THR A 394 5.90 -18.14 -5.39
N LYS A 395 5.66 -16.98 -6.00
CA LYS A 395 6.66 -15.95 -6.26
C LYS A 395 6.30 -14.65 -5.54
N PHE A 396 7.32 -13.97 -4.99
CA PHE A 396 7.15 -12.62 -4.43
C PHE A 396 7.52 -11.56 -5.47
N VAL A 397 6.68 -10.56 -5.60
CA VAL A 397 6.93 -9.37 -6.40
C VAL A 397 6.88 -8.14 -5.48
N PRO A 398 7.98 -7.40 -5.31
CA PRO A 398 9.35 -7.64 -5.82
C PRO A 398 10.06 -8.83 -5.17
N GLU A 399 10.97 -9.45 -5.90
CA GLU A 399 11.71 -10.66 -5.51
C GLU A 399 12.49 -10.51 -4.18
N ARG A 400 12.91 -9.29 -3.82
CA ARG A 400 13.65 -9.02 -2.56
C ARG A 400 12.92 -9.53 -1.30
N PHE A 401 11.62 -9.66 -1.33
CA PHE A 401 10.82 -10.16 -0.20
C PHE A 401 10.89 -11.69 -0.04
N THR A 402 11.31 -12.42 -1.06
CA THR A 402 11.58 -13.86 -0.95
C THR A 402 12.59 -14.15 0.14
N LYS A 403 13.72 -13.39 0.17
CA LYS A 403 14.75 -13.56 1.20
C LYS A 403 14.25 -13.25 2.61
N ILE A 404 13.38 -12.24 2.75
CA ILE A 404 12.77 -11.87 4.02
C ILE A 404 11.86 -13.00 4.52
N TYR A 405 11.05 -13.56 3.64
CA TYR A 405 10.18 -14.70 3.93
C TYR A 405 10.99 -15.95 4.33
N THR A 406 11.98 -16.36 3.52
CA THR A 406 12.77 -17.57 3.77
C THR A 406 13.53 -17.49 5.10
N ASN A 407 14.20 -16.38 5.38
CA ASN A 407 14.91 -16.17 6.66
C ASN A 407 13.98 -16.34 7.87
N TRP A 408 12.75 -15.84 7.79
CA TRP A 408 11.79 -16.00 8.88
C TRP A 408 11.32 -17.45 9.03
N MET A 409 10.99 -18.11 7.91
CA MET A 409 10.52 -19.51 7.92
C MET A 409 11.57 -20.51 8.39
N GLU A 410 12.85 -20.28 8.07
CA GLU A 410 13.97 -21.12 8.53
C GLU A 410 14.16 -21.05 10.06
N ASN A 411 13.80 -19.93 10.69
CA ASN A 411 13.98 -19.69 12.11
C ASN A 411 12.66 -19.69 12.90
N VAL A 412 11.56 -20.17 12.28
CA VAL A 412 10.25 -20.16 12.92
C VAL A 412 10.18 -21.07 14.13
N ARG A 413 9.61 -20.58 15.23
CA ARG A 413 9.35 -21.32 16.48
C ARG A 413 7.90 -21.82 16.51
N ASP A 414 7.62 -22.75 17.44
CA ASP A 414 6.26 -23.23 17.66
C ASP A 414 5.32 -22.06 17.97
N TRP A 415 4.19 -22.05 17.28
CA TRP A 415 3.24 -20.94 17.31
C TRP A 415 2.20 -21.13 18.41
N CYS A 416 2.15 -20.23 19.37
CA CYS A 416 1.10 -20.16 20.39
C CYS A 416 -0.22 -19.65 19.74
N ILE A 417 -1.24 -20.52 19.72
CA ILE A 417 -2.50 -20.25 19.02
C ILE A 417 -3.69 -19.96 19.95
N SER A 418 -3.58 -20.10 21.27
CA SER A 418 -4.65 -19.81 22.21
C SER A 418 -4.62 -18.36 22.69
N ARG A 419 -5.82 -17.79 22.86
CA ARG A 419 -6.03 -16.42 23.37
C ARG A 419 -7.12 -16.42 24.41
N GLN A 420 -6.93 -15.72 25.52
CA GLN A 420 -7.86 -15.61 26.66
C GLN A 420 -8.89 -14.51 26.39
N LEU A 421 -9.54 -14.60 25.23
CA LEU A 421 -10.57 -13.69 24.75
C LEU A 421 -11.95 -14.37 24.76
N TRP A 422 -13.00 -13.58 24.65
CA TRP A 422 -14.35 -14.07 24.43
C TRP A 422 -14.77 -14.03 22.96
N TRP A 423 -14.20 -13.11 22.20
CA TRP A 423 -14.46 -12.91 20.77
C TRP A 423 -13.46 -13.65 19.89
N GLY A 424 -13.94 -14.62 19.13
CA GLY A 424 -13.15 -15.45 18.22
C GLY A 424 -13.65 -16.89 18.14
N HIS A 425 -12.95 -17.72 17.36
CA HIS A 425 -13.22 -19.15 17.25
C HIS A 425 -12.81 -19.87 18.54
N GLN A 426 -13.79 -20.30 19.32
CA GLN A 426 -13.54 -21.05 20.55
C GLN A 426 -12.90 -22.41 20.27
N ILE A 427 -11.85 -22.76 21.00
CA ILE A 427 -11.09 -23.99 20.81
C ILE A 427 -12.00 -25.20 20.94
N PRO A 428 -11.97 -26.16 19.96
CA PRO A 428 -12.86 -27.31 19.93
C PRO A 428 -12.33 -28.48 20.79
N ALA A 429 -12.07 -28.22 22.07
CA ALA A 429 -11.57 -29.19 23.04
C ALA A 429 -12.46 -29.18 24.31
N TRP A 430 -12.76 -30.35 24.86
CA TRP A 430 -13.59 -30.54 26.05
C TRP A 430 -12.86 -31.37 27.10
N TYR A 431 -12.88 -30.92 28.33
CA TYR A 431 -12.22 -31.59 29.48
C TYR A 431 -13.23 -32.35 30.31
N CYS A 432 -13.01 -33.63 30.52
CA CYS A 432 -13.87 -34.48 31.34
C CYS A 432 -13.50 -34.33 32.81
N ALA A 433 -14.42 -33.91 33.65
CA ALA A 433 -14.22 -33.80 35.10
C ALA A 433 -14.08 -35.17 35.78
N ASP A 434 -14.64 -36.24 35.22
CA ASP A 434 -14.64 -37.55 35.83
C ASP A 434 -13.40 -38.38 35.58
N CYS A 435 -12.77 -38.28 34.39
CA CYS A 435 -11.62 -39.09 34.03
C CYS A 435 -10.39 -38.30 33.59
N GLY A 436 -10.47 -36.96 33.55
CA GLY A 436 -9.40 -36.07 33.12
C GLY A 436 -9.06 -36.15 31.63
N HIS A 437 -9.81 -36.91 30.84
CA HIS A 437 -9.57 -37.03 29.42
C HIS A 437 -10.00 -35.76 28.67
N MET A 438 -9.23 -35.36 27.64
CA MET A 438 -9.53 -34.25 26.76
C MET A 438 -10.06 -34.80 25.41
N THR A 439 -11.29 -34.48 25.08
CA THR A 439 -11.92 -34.78 23.79
C THR A 439 -11.72 -33.59 22.83
N VAL A 440 -11.19 -33.84 21.63
CA VAL A 440 -11.08 -32.85 20.56
C VAL A 440 -11.97 -33.29 19.40
N SER A 441 -12.89 -32.42 18.95
CA SER A 441 -13.93 -32.85 18.00
C SER A 441 -14.30 -31.77 16.99
N ARG A 442 -14.66 -32.17 15.76
CA ARG A 442 -15.20 -31.32 14.70
C ARG A 442 -16.58 -30.77 15.03
N GLU A 443 -17.39 -31.58 15.75
CA GLU A 443 -18.69 -31.19 16.25
C GLU A 443 -18.62 -30.90 17.76
N ASP A 444 -19.65 -30.23 18.29
CA ASP A 444 -19.71 -29.97 19.73
C ASP A 444 -19.93 -31.31 20.49
N ALA A 445 -18.94 -31.65 21.34
CA ALA A 445 -19.01 -32.87 22.10
C ALA A 445 -20.15 -32.82 23.13
N THR A 446 -20.91 -33.89 23.20
CA THR A 446 -22.00 -34.07 24.16
C THR A 446 -21.62 -34.96 25.34
N CYS A 447 -20.54 -35.70 25.23
CA CYS A 447 -19.94 -36.55 26.26
C CYS A 447 -18.46 -36.79 26.01
N CYS A 448 -17.76 -37.26 27.04
CA CYS A 448 -16.37 -37.68 26.97
C CYS A 448 -16.24 -38.94 26.08
N GLU A 449 -15.35 -38.86 25.07
CA GLU A 449 -15.11 -39.99 24.15
C GLU A 449 -14.50 -41.20 24.83
N LYS A 450 -13.79 -41.03 25.99
CA LYS A 450 -13.14 -42.13 26.71
C LYS A 450 -14.06 -42.82 27.71
N CYS A 451 -14.86 -42.08 28.47
CA CYS A 451 -15.66 -42.67 29.55
C CYS A 451 -17.18 -42.46 29.44
N GLY A 452 -17.64 -41.76 28.39
CA GLY A 452 -19.05 -41.47 28.16
C GLY A 452 -19.67 -40.46 29.11
N SER A 453 -18.91 -39.87 30.04
CA SER A 453 -19.45 -38.88 30.97
C SER A 453 -19.93 -37.61 30.27
N LYS A 454 -21.06 -37.07 30.79
CA LYS A 454 -21.58 -35.76 30.36
C LYS A 454 -20.98 -34.56 31.13
N HIS A 455 -20.13 -34.82 32.12
CA HIS A 455 -19.45 -33.78 32.91
C HIS A 455 -18.21 -33.31 32.16
N ILE A 456 -18.42 -32.67 31.01
CA ILE A 456 -17.40 -32.11 30.15
C ILE A 456 -17.54 -30.57 30.09
N THR A 457 -16.41 -29.88 30.08
CA THR A 457 -16.35 -28.43 29.98
C THR A 457 -15.50 -28.07 28.78
N ARG A 458 -16.01 -27.21 27.89
CA ARG A 458 -15.28 -26.73 26.73
C ARG A 458 -14.13 -25.79 27.15
N ASP A 459 -13.02 -25.83 26.43
CA ASP A 459 -11.92 -24.88 26.60
C ASP A 459 -12.47 -23.45 26.44
N GLU A 460 -12.11 -22.55 27.38
CA GLU A 460 -12.63 -21.19 27.40
C GLU A 460 -11.90 -20.25 26.41
N ASP A 461 -10.70 -20.64 25.99
CA ASP A 461 -9.87 -19.87 25.08
C ASP A 461 -10.41 -19.89 23.66
N VAL A 462 -10.04 -18.87 22.89
CA VAL A 462 -10.29 -18.80 21.45
C VAL A 462 -8.96 -18.92 20.69
N LEU A 463 -9.05 -19.25 19.42
CA LEU A 463 -7.90 -19.29 18.53
C LEU A 463 -7.40 -17.89 18.18
N ASP A 464 -6.12 -17.78 17.96
CA ASP A 464 -5.49 -16.62 17.35
C ASP A 464 -6.19 -16.24 16.03
N THR A 465 -6.48 -14.96 15.82
CA THR A 465 -7.08 -14.43 14.57
C THR A 465 -6.33 -14.94 13.33
N TRP A 466 -5.00 -14.97 13.39
CA TRP A 466 -4.17 -15.43 12.29
C TRP A 466 -4.32 -16.91 11.94
N PHE A 467 -4.89 -17.72 12.85
CA PHE A 467 -5.18 -19.12 12.58
C PHE A 467 -6.33 -19.27 11.58
N SER A 468 -7.42 -18.53 11.76
CA SER A 468 -8.55 -18.50 10.83
C SER A 468 -8.19 -17.73 9.55
N SER A 469 -7.54 -16.56 9.66
CA SER A 469 -7.15 -15.77 8.49
C SER A 469 -6.17 -16.49 7.56
N ALA A 470 -5.41 -17.46 8.07
CA ALA A 470 -4.51 -18.31 7.27
C ALA A 470 -5.24 -19.25 6.30
N LEU A 471 -6.53 -19.50 6.50
CA LEU A 471 -7.31 -20.40 5.67
C LEU A 471 -8.02 -19.67 4.51
N TRP A 472 -7.99 -18.36 4.52
CA TRP A 472 -8.75 -17.47 3.65
C TRP A 472 -8.71 -17.83 2.15
N PRO A 473 -7.57 -18.19 1.53
CA PRO A 473 -7.52 -18.51 0.10
C PRO A 473 -8.33 -19.74 -0.32
N PHE A 474 -8.59 -20.67 0.58
CA PHE A 474 -9.28 -21.92 0.27
C PHE A 474 -10.60 -22.11 1.01
N GLU A 475 -10.74 -21.62 2.26
CA GLU A 475 -12.02 -21.69 2.98
C GLU A 475 -13.11 -20.83 2.33
N THR A 476 -12.73 -19.69 1.73
CA THR A 476 -13.67 -18.80 1.03
C THR A 476 -14.25 -19.44 -0.22
N LEU A 477 -13.59 -20.43 -0.80
CA LEU A 477 -13.98 -21.17 -1.99
C LEU A 477 -14.74 -22.47 -1.67
N GLY A 478 -15.02 -22.76 -0.37
CA GLY A 478 -15.88 -23.87 0.03
C GLY A 478 -15.15 -25.03 0.70
N TRP A 479 -13.80 -25.02 0.81
CA TRP A 479 -13.08 -26.01 1.61
C TRP A 479 -13.60 -25.99 3.07
N PRO A 480 -13.78 -27.12 3.76
CA PRO A 480 -13.21 -28.45 3.55
C PRO A 480 -13.92 -29.37 2.55
N ASP A 481 -15.01 -28.93 1.93
CA ASP A 481 -15.59 -29.71 0.84
C ASP A 481 -14.69 -29.60 -0.40
N THR A 482 -13.86 -30.62 -0.60
CA THR A 482 -12.95 -30.70 -1.75
C THR A 482 -13.67 -30.84 -3.10
N ASN A 483 -14.98 -31.12 -3.11
CA ASN A 483 -15.82 -31.16 -4.30
C ASN A 483 -16.59 -29.85 -4.55
N ALA A 484 -16.43 -28.86 -3.69
CA ALA A 484 -17.04 -27.55 -3.91
C ALA A 484 -16.62 -26.98 -5.27
N GLU A 485 -17.59 -26.60 -6.08
CA GLU A 485 -17.36 -26.19 -7.48
C GLU A 485 -16.42 -24.97 -7.58
N ASP A 486 -16.57 -24.00 -6.66
CA ASP A 486 -15.68 -22.82 -6.62
C ASP A 486 -14.26 -23.21 -6.24
N PHE A 487 -14.08 -24.16 -5.29
CA PHE A 487 -12.78 -24.67 -4.90
C PHE A 487 -12.08 -25.40 -6.06
N GLN A 488 -12.82 -26.20 -6.81
CA GLN A 488 -12.27 -26.95 -7.95
C GLN A 488 -11.86 -26.03 -9.11
N TYR A 489 -12.60 -24.93 -9.33
CA TYR A 489 -12.38 -24.06 -10.48
C TYR A 489 -11.43 -22.89 -10.19
N PHE A 490 -11.53 -22.26 -9.01
CA PHE A 490 -10.82 -21.02 -8.69
C PHE A 490 -9.58 -21.19 -7.80
N TYR A 491 -9.31 -22.39 -7.25
CA TYR A 491 -8.15 -22.66 -6.41
C TYR A 491 -7.08 -23.48 -7.12
N PRO A 492 -5.76 -23.17 -6.99
CA PRO A 492 -5.15 -22.06 -6.26
C PRO A 492 -5.53 -20.70 -6.82
N THR A 493 -5.48 -19.65 -5.97
CA THR A 493 -5.70 -18.29 -6.44
C THR A 493 -4.48 -17.76 -7.22
N ASP A 494 -4.64 -16.71 -8.02
CA ASP A 494 -3.56 -16.24 -8.89
C ASP A 494 -2.63 -15.26 -8.18
N VAL A 495 -3.20 -14.23 -7.56
CA VAL A 495 -2.43 -13.15 -6.95
C VAL A 495 -2.99 -12.82 -5.56
N LEU A 496 -2.10 -12.74 -4.58
CA LEU A 496 -2.34 -12.10 -3.31
C LEU A 496 -1.70 -10.71 -3.34
N VAL A 497 -2.47 -9.66 -3.10
CA VAL A 497 -1.95 -8.29 -2.93
C VAL A 497 -1.94 -7.95 -1.47
N THR A 498 -0.83 -7.45 -0.92
CA THR A 498 -0.74 -7.13 0.51
C THR A 498 0.44 -6.23 0.84
N GLY A 499 0.41 -5.58 2.02
CA GLY A 499 1.53 -4.83 2.55
C GLY A 499 2.67 -5.72 3.05
N TYR A 500 3.90 -5.21 2.99
CA TYR A 500 5.07 -5.96 3.47
C TYR A 500 5.05 -6.22 4.99
N ASP A 501 4.31 -5.45 5.76
CA ASP A 501 4.26 -5.52 7.22
C ASP A 501 3.47 -6.74 7.74
N ILE A 502 2.73 -7.44 6.88
CA ILE A 502 1.99 -8.66 7.26
C ILE A 502 2.47 -9.95 6.54
N ILE A 503 3.69 -9.94 5.99
CA ILE A 503 4.28 -11.15 5.39
C ILE A 503 4.33 -12.29 6.40
N PHE A 504 4.80 -12.04 7.61
CA PHE A 504 4.94 -13.07 8.66
C PHE A 504 3.61 -13.41 9.33
N PHE A 505 2.74 -12.41 9.48
CA PHE A 505 1.46 -12.59 10.14
C PHE A 505 0.48 -13.37 9.28
N TRP A 506 0.48 -13.12 7.97
CA TRP A 506 -0.57 -13.61 7.10
C TRP A 506 -0.05 -14.44 5.91
N VAL A 507 0.85 -13.90 5.10
CA VAL A 507 1.32 -14.58 3.88
C VAL A 507 1.95 -15.93 4.20
N ALA A 508 2.90 -15.97 5.12
CA ALA A 508 3.58 -17.19 5.51
C ALA A 508 2.61 -18.23 6.08
N ARG A 509 1.65 -17.77 6.90
CA ARG A 509 0.64 -18.64 7.49
C ARG A 509 -0.34 -19.22 6.46
N MET A 510 -0.74 -18.44 5.47
CA MET A 510 -1.53 -18.96 4.35
C MET A 510 -0.78 -20.03 3.57
N ILE A 511 0.49 -19.81 3.28
CA ILE A 511 1.31 -20.77 2.50
C ILE A 511 1.42 -22.11 3.22
N PHE A 512 1.87 -22.14 4.49
CA PHE A 512 2.02 -23.41 5.18
C PHE A 512 0.67 -24.10 5.46
N SER A 513 -0.40 -23.33 5.78
CA SER A 513 -1.71 -23.90 6.00
C SER A 513 -2.30 -24.52 4.74
N ALA A 514 -2.20 -23.85 3.62
CA ALA A 514 -2.67 -24.34 2.33
C ALA A 514 -1.91 -25.58 1.87
N CYS A 515 -0.57 -25.54 1.89
CA CYS A 515 0.26 -26.70 1.54
C CYS A 515 -0.12 -27.91 2.41
N LYS A 516 -0.31 -27.72 3.72
CA LYS A 516 -0.66 -28.80 4.64
C LYS A 516 -2.07 -29.36 4.44
N GLN A 517 -3.07 -28.49 4.17
CA GLN A 517 -4.46 -28.90 4.12
C GLN A 517 -4.93 -29.33 2.72
N THR A 518 -4.38 -28.71 1.69
CA THR A 518 -4.81 -28.93 0.29
C THR A 518 -3.77 -29.62 -0.58
N GLY A 519 -2.51 -29.73 -0.12
CA GLY A 519 -1.37 -30.27 -0.90
C GLY A 519 -0.91 -29.33 -2.02
N ARG A 520 -1.39 -28.08 -2.06
CA ARG A 520 -1.06 -27.06 -3.08
C ARG A 520 -0.79 -25.72 -2.44
N PRO A 521 0.07 -24.85 -3.06
CA PRO A 521 0.22 -23.49 -2.59
C PRO A 521 -1.10 -22.71 -2.71
N PRO A 522 -1.32 -21.67 -1.88
CA PRO A 522 -2.59 -20.94 -1.88
C PRO A 522 -2.73 -19.97 -3.05
N PHE A 523 -1.61 -19.48 -3.60
CA PHE A 523 -1.55 -18.49 -4.68
C PHE A 523 -0.21 -18.61 -5.43
N HIS A 524 -0.22 -18.16 -6.70
CA HIS A 524 0.98 -18.20 -7.54
C HIS A 524 1.89 -16.97 -7.32
N THR A 525 1.32 -15.82 -7.06
CA THR A 525 2.07 -14.57 -6.89
C THR A 525 1.65 -13.84 -5.61
N VAL A 526 2.64 -13.33 -4.88
CA VAL A 526 2.45 -12.39 -3.76
C VAL A 526 2.96 -11.02 -4.22
N LEU A 527 2.03 -10.14 -4.56
CA LEU A 527 2.34 -8.76 -4.94
C LEU A 527 2.39 -7.90 -3.68
N ILE A 528 3.58 -7.48 -3.32
CA ILE A 528 3.83 -6.68 -2.12
C ILE A 528 3.80 -5.20 -2.46
N HIS A 529 3.02 -4.44 -1.71
CA HIS A 529 3.05 -2.99 -1.73
C HIS A 529 3.66 -2.41 -0.45
N GLY A 530 4.07 -1.13 -0.51
CA GLY A 530 4.52 -0.38 0.66
C GLY A 530 3.38 0.24 1.45
N LEU A 531 3.72 0.99 2.49
CA LEU A 531 2.75 1.68 3.33
C LEU A 531 2.45 3.08 2.77
N VAL A 532 1.22 3.53 2.96
CA VAL A 532 0.84 4.92 2.68
C VAL A 532 1.20 5.78 3.90
N ARG A 533 2.04 6.78 3.66
CA ARG A 533 2.54 7.73 4.66
C ARG A 533 1.97 9.12 4.42
N ASP A 534 1.96 9.95 5.44
CA ASP A 534 1.58 11.37 5.30
C ASP A 534 2.63 12.15 4.49
N ASP A 535 2.38 13.42 4.24
CA ASP A 535 3.25 14.37 3.53
C ASP A 535 4.65 14.49 4.17
N LYS A 536 4.76 14.23 5.47
CA LYS A 536 6.02 14.25 6.26
C LYS A 536 6.72 12.89 6.31
N GLY A 537 6.16 11.87 5.67
CA GLY A 537 6.70 10.51 5.65
C GLY A 537 6.42 9.69 6.91
N ARG A 538 5.50 10.11 7.79
CA ARG A 538 5.09 9.36 8.99
C ARG A 538 4.00 8.37 8.63
N LYS A 539 3.99 7.20 9.30
CA LYS A 539 2.89 6.24 9.18
C LYS A 539 1.58 6.91 9.59
N MET A 540 0.54 6.78 8.74
CA MET A 540 -0.79 7.29 9.09
C MET A 540 -1.41 6.46 10.19
N SER A 541 -1.91 7.11 11.23
CA SER A 541 -2.61 6.44 12.33
C SER A 541 -3.66 7.36 12.96
N LYS A 542 -4.70 6.75 13.54
CA LYS A 542 -5.73 7.51 14.27
C LYS A 542 -5.15 8.21 15.50
N SER A 543 -4.18 7.59 16.17
CA SER A 543 -3.53 8.13 17.37
C SER A 543 -2.69 9.38 17.09
N LEU A 544 -2.12 9.50 15.89
CA LEU A 544 -1.36 10.68 15.46
C LEU A 544 -2.24 11.77 14.84
N GLY A 545 -3.54 11.49 14.63
CA GLY A 545 -4.47 12.45 14.02
C GLY A 545 -4.13 12.80 12.56
N ASN A 546 -3.28 12.02 11.89
CA ASN A 546 -2.86 12.22 10.49
C ASN A 546 -3.52 11.23 9.51
N GLY A 547 -4.49 10.43 9.98
CA GLY A 547 -5.26 9.52 9.14
C GLY A 547 -6.27 10.28 8.29
N ILE A 548 -6.30 9.99 6.99
CA ILE A 548 -7.24 10.55 6.02
C ILE A 548 -8.29 9.49 5.69
N ASP A 549 -9.57 9.86 5.75
CA ASP A 549 -10.67 8.99 5.32
C ASP A 549 -10.74 8.98 3.78
N PRO A 550 -10.69 7.81 3.12
CA PRO A 550 -10.88 7.71 1.67
C PRO A 550 -12.19 8.36 1.18
N LEU A 551 -13.28 8.26 1.94
CA LEU A 551 -14.56 8.86 1.56
C LEU A 551 -14.50 10.38 1.48
N GLU A 552 -13.75 11.03 2.36
CA GLU A 552 -13.55 12.48 2.30
C GLU A 552 -12.87 12.90 0.99
N MET A 553 -11.89 12.11 0.54
CA MET A 553 -11.20 12.38 -0.73
C MET A 553 -12.10 12.10 -1.94
N ILE A 554 -12.89 11.03 -1.88
CA ILE A 554 -13.87 10.70 -2.92
C ILE A 554 -14.91 11.81 -3.03
N ASP A 555 -15.43 12.30 -1.90
CA ASP A 555 -16.42 13.39 -1.88
C ASP A 555 -15.89 14.70 -2.44
N ARG A 556 -14.59 14.98 -2.33
CA ARG A 556 -13.95 16.21 -2.81
C ARG A 556 -13.48 16.13 -4.26
N TYR A 557 -12.96 14.99 -4.69
CA TYR A 557 -12.22 14.87 -5.94
C TYR A 557 -12.77 13.79 -6.88
N GLY A 558 -13.62 12.89 -6.38
CA GLY A 558 -14.11 11.70 -7.08
C GLY A 558 -13.23 10.47 -6.85
N SER A 559 -13.82 9.30 -7.01
CA SER A 559 -13.14 8.01 -6.86
C SER A 559 -12.01 7.83 -7.86
N ASP A 560 -12.24 8.15 -9.13
CA ASP A 560 -11.24 8.02 -10.18
C ASP A 560 -9.97 8.84 -9.90
N ALA A 561 -10.12 10.06 -9.37
CA ALA A 561 -8.98 10.91 -9.01
C ALA A 561 -8.18 10.34 -7.83
N LEU A 562 -8.85 9.78 -6.83
CA LEU A 562 -8.20 9.11 -5.71
C LEU A 562 -7.44 7.87 -6.19
N ARG A 563 -8.06 7.00 -7.00
CA ARG A 563 -7.44 5.80 -7.57
C ARG A 563 -6.20 6.14 -8.38
N MET A 564 -6.28 7.13 -9.27
CA MET A 564 -5.13 7.59 -10.05
C MET A 564 -3.99 8.10 -9.18
N ASN A 565 -4.26 8.87 -8.13
CA ASN A 565 -3.22 9.32 -7.19
C ASN A 565 -2.50 8.14 -6.53
N MET A 566 -3.25 7.11 -6.08
CA MET A 566 -2.70 5.93 -5.44
C MET A 566 -1.83 5.09 -6.40
N LEU A 567 -2.23 5.00 -7.66
CA LEU A 567 -1.61 4.11 -8.65
C LEU A 567 -0.41 4.75 -9.36
N THR A 568 -0.47 6.04 -9.72
CA THR A 568 0.65 6.75 -10.39
C THR A 568 1.88 6.93 -9.51
N SER A 569 1.72 6.91 -8.20
CA SER A 569 2.84 7.04 -7.24
C SER A 569 3.31 5.70 -6.69
N ASN A 570 2.74 4.60 -7.18
CA ASN A 570 3.01 3.26 -6.68
C ASN A 570 4.21 2.63 -7.40
N SER A 571 5.15 2.16 -6.59
CA SER A 571 6.23 1.27 -7.03
C SER A 571 6.21 0.04 -6.11
N PRO A 572 6.19 -1.19 -6.65
CA PRO A 572 6.06 -2.40 -5.86
C PRO A 572 7.02 -2.46 -4.67
N GLY A 573 6.49 -2.72 -3.48
CA GLY A 573 7.23 -2.86 -2.23
C GLY A 573 7.83 -1.59 -1.63
N ASN A 574 7.56 -0.41 -2.17
CA ASN A 574 8.04 0.85 -1.63
C ASN A 574 6.91 1.67 -1.00
N ASP A 575 7.24 2.36 0.10
CA ASP A 575 6.29 3.28 0.74
C ASP A 575 5.98 4.47 -0.18
N MET A 576 4.73 4.92 -0.16
CA MET A 576 4.32 6.12 -0.86
C MET A 576 3.91 7.23 0.12
N ARG A 577 4.21 8.48 -0.24
CA ARG A 577 3.68 9.65 0.44
C ARG A 577 2.40 10.12 -0.24
N PHE A 578 1.36 10.29 0.56
CA PHE A 578 0.08 10.80 0.07
C PHE A 578 0.06 12.33 0.13
N TYR A 579 -0.20 12.94 -1.03
CA TYR A 579 -0.37 14.38 -1.19
C TYR A 579 -1.77 14.68 -1.71
N ILE A 580 -2.51 15.52 -1.01
CA ILE A 580 -3.89 15.90 -1.38
C ILE A 580 -3.90 16.64 -2.72
N GLU A 581 -2.88 17.49 -2.97
CA GLU A 581 -2.74 18.27 -4.20
C GLU A 581 -2.64 17.38 -5.47
N ARG A 582 -2.14 16.15 -5.31
CA ARG A 582 -2.14 15.19 -6.42
C ARG A 582 -3.54 14.69 -6.78
N CYS A 583 -4.46 14.57 -5.80
CA CYS A 583 -5.85 14.26 -6.12
C CYS A 583 -6.49 15.37 -6.97
N GLU A 584 -6.17 16.64 -6.69
CA GLU A 584 -6.62 17.76 -7.50
C GLU A 584 -6.03 17.71 -8.92
N ALA A 585 -4.75 17.39 -9.06
CA ALA A 585 -4.12 17.21 -10.38
C ALA A 585 -4.79 16.08 -11.18
N MET A 586 -5.11 14.96 -10.53
CA MET A 586 -5.80 13.84 -11.20
C MET A 586 -7.25 14.18 -11.57
N ARG A 587 -7.97 14.95 -10.77
CA ARG A 587 -9.28 15.50 -11.14
C ARG A 587 -9.17 16.41 -12.36
N ASN A 588 -8.13 17.24 -12.42
CA ASN A 588 -7.90 18.11 -13.60
C ASN A 588 -7.57 17.29 -14.84
N PHE A 589 -6.83 16.18 -14.70
CA PHE A 589 -6.64 15.23 -15.79
C PHE A 589 -7.95 14.60 -16.27
N ALA A 590 -8.80 14.15 -15.34
CA ALA A 590 -10.13 13.64 -15.66
C ALA A 590 -10.94 14.68 -16.47
N ASN A 591 -10.93 15.95 -16.06
CA ASN A 591 -11.58 17.04 -16.79
C ASN A 591 -10.96 17.29 -18.17
N LYS A 592 -9.65 17.11 -18.35
CA LYS A 592 -9.00 17.21 -19.66
C LYS A 592 -9.49 16.10 -20.60
N LEU A 593 -9.51 14.85 -20.12
CA LEU A 593 -10.05 13.72 -20.89
C LEU A 593 -11.53 13.93 -21.25
N TRP A 594 -12.33 14.40 -20.29
CA TRP A 594 -13.73 14.73 -20.50
C TRP A 594 -13.95 15.79 -21.61
N ASN A 595 -13.19 16.87 -21.55
CA ASN A 595 -13.28 17.94 -22.53
C ASN A 595 -12.79 17.52 -23.92
N ALA A 596 -11.73 16.71 -23.99
CA ALA A 596 -11.26 16.11 -25.23
C ALA A 596 -12.34 15.21 -25.87
N SER A 597 -12.97 14.35 -25.04
CA SER A 597 -14.06 13.46 -25.47
C SER A 597 -15.28 14.26 -25.96
N ARG A 598 -15.67 15.31 -25.25
CA ARG A 598 -16.75 16.22 -25.68
C ARG A 598 -16.42 16.87 -27.03
N TYR A 599 -15.19 17.36 -27.22
CA TYR A 599 -14.74 17.95 -28.46
C TYR A 599 -14.87 16.95 -29.62
N VAL A 600 -14.40 15.72 -29.42
CA VAL A 600 -14.55 14.64 -30.43
C VAL A 600 -16.01 14.42 -30.73
N MET A 601 -16.86 14.20 -29.74
CA MET A 601 -18.31 13.92 -29.93
C MET A 601 -19.02 15.06 -30.66
N MET A 602 -18.71 16.32 -30.39
CA MET A 602 -19.29 17.48 -31.06
C MET A 602 -18.93 17.54 -32.56
N ASN A 603 -17.86 16.87 -32.96
CA ASN A 603 -17.39 16.82 -34.36
C ASN A 603 -17.66 15.46 -35.03
N LEU A 604 -18.35 14.51 -34.36
CA LEU A 604 -18.71 13.24 -34.95
C LEU A 604 -20.04 13.34 -35.74
N SER A 605 -20.04 12.81 -36.96
CA SER A 605 -21.24 12.54 -37.75
C SER A 605 -21.38 11.07 -38.17
N ILE A 606 -20.48 10.22 -37.62
CA ILE A 606 -20.43 8.78 -37.86
C ILE A 606 -21.13 8.03 -36.72
N ASP A 607 -21.73 6.89 -37.02
CA ASP A 607 -22.49 6.05 -36.09
C ASP A 607 -21.79 4.73 -35.75
N LYS A 608 -20.61 4.50 -36.33
CA LYS A 608 -19.82 3.28 -36.11
C LYS A 608 -18.37 3.61 -35.78
N ASN A 609 -17.80 2.79 -34.90
CA ASN A 609 -16.38 2.83 -34.51
C ASN A 609 -15.58 1.84 -35.38
N GLU A 610 -15.26 2.25 -36.59
CA GLU A 610 -14.49 1.45 -37.56
C GLU A 610 -13.36 2.34 -38.14
N LEU A 611 -12.15 1.81 -38.27
CA LEU A 611 -11.05 2.51 -38.93
C LEU A 611 -11.33 2.65 -40.46
N PRO A 612 -10.86 3.72 -41.09
CA PRO A 612 -10.86 3.83 -42.55
C PRO A 612 -9.86 2.81 -43.13
N ALA A 613 -9.91 2.65 -44.46
CA ALA A 613 -8.90 1.83 -45.14
C ALA A 613 -7.50 2.41 -44.90
N LEU A 614 -6.47 1.56 -44.75
CA LEU A 614 -5.11 2.01 -44.47
C LEU A 614 -4.54 2.98 -45.51
N SER A 615 -5.03 2.89 -46.76
CA SER A 615 -4.70 3.80 -47.86
C SER A 615 -5.30 5.21 -47.74
N GLU A 616 -6.31 5.36 -46.88
CA GLU A 616 -7.01 6.64 -46.64
C GLU A 616 -6.44 7.38 -45.41
N LEU A 617 -5.49 6.75 -44.70
CA LEU A 617 -4.84 7.32 -43.54
C LEU A 617 -3.78 8.34 -43.93
N GLU A 618 -3.85 9.55 -43.36
CA GLU A 618 -2.78 10.54 -43.45
C GLU A 618 -1.61 10.23 -42.52
N THR A 619 -0.48 10.90 -42.74
CA THR A 619 0.73 10.73 -41.89
C THR A 619 0.44 10.93 -40.41
N SER A 620 -0.40 11.90 -40.05
CA SER A 620 -0.79 12.15 -38.67
C SER A 620 -1.66 11.02 -38.08
N ASP A 621 -2.47 10.36 -38.88
CA ASP A 621 -3.32 9.23 -38.48
C ASP A 621 -2.45 7.98 -38.22
N LYS A 622 -1.54 7.69 -39.14
CA LYS A 622 -0.58 6.60 -39.02
C LYS A 622 0.32 6.79 -37.80
N TRP A 623 0.78 8.03 -37.57
CA TRP A 623 1.55 8.37 -36.38
C TRP A 623 0.83 8.03 -35.06
N ILE A 624 -0.41 8.51 -34.89
CA ILE A 624 -1.14 8.31 -33.64
C ILE A 624 -1.55 6.84 -33.46
N LEU A 625 -1.91 6.13 -34.54
CA LEU A 625 -2.25 4.71 -34.51
C LEU A 625 -1.04 3.84 -34.14
N SER A 626 0.13 4.14 -34.70
CA SER A 626 1.37 3.43 -34.39
C SER A 626 1.80 3.67 -32.95
N LYS A 627 1.74 4.91 -32.46
CA LYS A 627 1.96 5.26 -31.04
C LYS A 627 1.00 4.55 -30.10
N LEU A 628 -0.29 4.50 -30.44
CA LEU A 628 -1.32 3.79 -29.68
C LEU A 628 -1.03 2.29 -29.63
N ASN A 629 -0.63 1.73 -30.76
CA ASN A 629 -0.34 0.31 -30.89
C ASN A 629 0.85 -0.10 -30.00
N THR A 630 1.91 0.69 -29.98
CA THR A 630 3.04 0.53 -29.05
C THR A 630 2.57 0.67 -27.59
N LEU A 631 1.73 1.65 -27.28
CA LEU A 631 1.16 1.84 -25.94
C LEU A 631 0.39 0.60 -25.49
N ILE A 632 -0.44 0.00 -26.36
CA ILE A 632 -1.23 -1.20 -26.03
C ILE A 632 -0.30 -2.37 -25.62
N ALA A 633 0.76 -2.60 -26.40
CA ALA A 633 1.74 -3.62 -26.07
C ALA A 633 2.43 -3.35 -24.73
N ASP A 634 2.95 -2.14 -24.56
CA ASP A 634 3.67 -1.69 -23.35
C ASP A 634 2.80 -1.79 -22.09
N VAL A 635 1.57 -1.29 -22.15
CA VAL A 635 0.65 -1.31 -21.00
C VAL A 635 0.28 -2.75 -20.64
N THR A 636 0.01 -3.59 -21.62
CA THR A 636 -0.30 -5.00 -21.39
C THR A 636 0.87 -5.73 -20.72
N GLU A 637 2.08 -5.52 -21.22
CA GLU A 637 3.30 -6.12 -20.65
C GLU A 637 3.55 -5.65 -19.21
N ASN A 638 3.41 -4.34 -18.94
CA ASN A 638 3.61 -3.79 -17.60
C ASN A 638 2.55 -4.30 -16.61
N LEU A 639 1.28 -4.44 -17.03
CA LEU A 639 0.23 -5.02 -16.18
C LEU A 639 0.48 -6.50 -15.88
N ASP A 640 0.95 -7.28 -16.84
CA ASP A 640 1.32 -8.68 -16.64
C ASP A 640 2.57 -8.84 -15.74
N LYS A 641 3.42 -7.82 -15.66
CA LYS A 641 4.57 -7.72 -14.74
C LYS A 641 4.22 -7.08 -13.39
N TYR A 642 2.98 -6.70 -13.17
CA TYR A 642 2.51 -5.97 -11.98
C TYR A 642 3.10 -4.58 -11.78
N GLU A 643 3.61 -3.95 -12.84
CA GLU A 643 4.15 -2.58 -12.86
C GLU A 643 3.04 -1.55 -13.12
N LEU A 644 2.03 -1.52 -12.21
CA LEU A 644 0.80 -0.74 -12.38
C LEU A 644 1.07 0.77 -12.55
N GLY A 645 2.04 1.29 -11.77
CA GLY A 645 2.42 2.71 -11.83
C GLY A 645 3.03 3.10 -13.18
N VAL A 646 3.85 2.22 -13.77
CA VAL A 646 4.44 2.43 -15.10
C VAL A 646 3.37 2.37 -16.18
N ALA A 647 2.47 1.37 -16.11
CA ALA A 647 1.37 1.21 -17.06
C ALA A 647 0.48 2.47 -17.11
N VAL A 648 0.01 2.94 -15.97
CA VAL A 648 -0.88 4.10 -15.91
C VAL A 648 -0.19 5.40 -16.33
N GLN A 649 1.10 5.57 -16.02
CA GLN A 649 1.85 6.76 -16.44
C GLN A 649 1.98 6.83 -17.97
N LYS A 650 2.26 5.71 -18.64
CA LYS A 650 2.31 5.65 -20.10
C LYS A 650 0.96 6.02 -20.74
N ILE A 651 -0.16 5.55 -20.17
CA ILE A 651 -1.50 5.92 -20.66
C ILE A 651 -1.74 7.43 -20.44
N TYR A 652 -1.39 7.95 -19.27
CA TYR A 652 -1.51 9.37 -18.93
C TYR A 652 -0.74 10.25 -19.93
N ASP A 653 0.54 9.93 -20.18
CA ASP A 653 1.39 10.69 -21.09
C ASP A 653 0.86 10.64 -22.53
N PHE A 654 0.38 9.49 -23.00
CA PHE A 654 -0.21 9.37 -24.33
C PHE A 654 -1.47 10.22 -24.46
N ILE A 655 -2.36 10.18 -23.46
CA ILE A 655 -3.60 10.98 -23.47
C ILE A 655 -3.26 12.47 -23.49
N TRP A 656 -2.37 12.88 -22.61
CA TRP A 656 -2.05 14.29 -22.42
C TRP A 656 -1.26 14.83 -23.60
N ASP A 657 -0.10 14.24 -23.88
CA ASP A 657 0.87 14.78 -24.83
C ASP A 657 0.55 14.41 -26.27
N SER A 658 0.18 13.13 -26.55
CA SER A 658 -0.01 12.71 -27.94
C SER A 658 -1.43 12.99 -28.46
N TYR A 659 -2.46 12.54 -27.72
CA TYR A 659 -3.85 12.65 -28.17
C TYR A 659 -4.40 14.06 -28.03
N CYS A 660 -4.36 14.67 -26.82
CA CYS A 660 -4.98 15.96 -26.56
C CYS A 660 -4.18 17.13 -27.14
N ASP A 661 -2.85 17.17 -26.91
CA ASP A 661 -2.04 18.33 -27.26
C ASP A 661 -1.65 18.34 -28.75
N TRP A 662 -1.61 17.17 -29.41
CA TRP A 662 -1.21 17.10 -30.80
C TRP A 662 -2.30 16.56 -31.72
N TYR A 663 -2.76 15.32 -31.55
CA TYR A 663 -3.59 14.69 -32.56
C TYR A 663 -4.93 15.41 -32.78
N ILE A 664 -5.62 15.77 -31.70
CA ILE A 664 -6.84 16.59 -31.80
C ILE A 664 -6.58 17.89 -32.54
N GLU A 665 -5.46 18.56 -32.29
CA GLU A 665 -5.10 19.80 -32.96
C GLU A 665 -4.75 19.58 -34.46
N LEU A 666 -4.06 18.51 -34.79
CA LEU A 666 -3.71 18.15 -36.18
C LEU A 666 -4.96 17.88 -37.02
N THR A 667 -5.99 17.22 -36.44
CA THR A 667 -7.21 16.88 -37.18
C THR A 667 -8.13 18.05 -37.45
N LYS A 668 -7.99 19.20 -36.76
CA LYS A 668 -8.92 20.34 -36.91
C LYS A 668 -9.03 20.88 -38.32
N ALA A 669 -7.95 20.86 -39.11
CA ALA A 669 -7.98 21.31 -40.49
C ALA A 669 -8.95 20.46 -41.37
N ARG A 670 -8.94 19.15 -41.16
CA ARG A 670 -9.82 18.21 -41.86
C ARG A 670 -11.27 18.27 -41.35
N LEU A 671 -11.43 18.37 -40.02
CA LEU A 671 -12.76 18.44 -39.40
C LEU A 671 -13.59 19.65 -39.83
N TYR A 672 -12.92 20.79 -40.11
CA TYR A 672 -13.53 22.05 -40.53
C TYR A 672 -13.33 22.33 -42.02
N GLY A 673 -12.71 21.42 -42.78
CA GLY A 673 -12.53 21.50 -44.21
C GLY A 673 -13.79 21.13 -44.97
N GLU A 674 -13.73 21.32 -46.30
CA GLU A 674 -14.84 21.03 -47.21
C GLU A 674 -14.81 19.59 -47.78
N ASP A 675 -13.70 18.86 -47.59
CA ASP A 675 -13.54 17.49 -48.07
C ASP A 675 -14.16 16.50 -47.07
N GLU A 676 -15.35 16.02 -47.39
CA GLU A 676 -16.13 15.10 -46.55
C GLU A 676 -15.46 13.72 -46.40
N ALA A 677 -14.61 13.29 -47.34
CA ALA A 677 -13.88 12.02 -47.18
C ALA A 677 -12.76 12.14 -46.14
N GLN A 678 -11.96 13.20 -46.20
CA GLN A 678 -10.92 13.50 -45.22
C GLN A 678 -11.52 13.78 -43.84
N LYS A 679 -12.62 14.48 -43.77
CA LYS A 679 -13.35 14.72 -42.52
C LYS A 679 -13.84 13.43 -41.89
N ARG A 680 -14.43 12.52 -42.67
CA ARG A 680 -14.88 11.22 -42.20
C ARG A 680 -13.75 10.35 -41.71
N SER A 681 -12.63 10.27 -42.45
CA SER A 681 -11.42 9.54 -42.05
C SER A 681 -10.87 10.07 -40.71
N ALA A 682 -10.76 11.40 -40.54
CA ALA A 682 -10.35 12.02 -39.31
C ALA A 682 -11.28 11.67 -38.10
N GLN A 683 -12.60 11.67 -38.33
CA GLN A 683 -13.59 11.29 -37.31
C GLN A 683 -13.44 9.82 -36.89
N GLN A 684 -13.25 8.91 -37.88
CA GLN A 684 -13.07 7.48 -37.60
C GLN A 684 -11.83 7.21 -36.76
N VAL A 685 -10.67 7.82 -37.07
CA VAL A 685 -9.45 7.63 -36.31
C VAL A 685 -9.55 8.28 -34.92
N LEU A 686 -10.13 9.49 -34.82
CA LEU A 686 -10.37 10.14 -33.51
C LEU A 686 -11.23 9.26 -32.58
N LEU A 687 -12.31 8.69 -33.10
CA LEU A 687 -13.22 7.84 -32.33
C LEU A 687 -12.54 6.52 -31.95
N TYR A 688 -11.83 5.89 -32.90
CA TYR A 688 -11.11 4.65 -32.62
C TYR A 688 -10.05 4.84 -31.52
N VAL A 689 -9.21 5.88 -31.63
CA VAL A 689 -8.17 6.16 -30.63
C VAL A 689 -8.82 6.45 -29.27
N LEU A 690 -9.93 7.22 -29.23
CA LEU A 690 -10.64 7.50 -27.98
C LEU A 690 -11.18 6.21 -27.34
N ASP A 691 -11.82 5.32 -28.10
CA ASP A 691 -12.33 4.04 -27.58
C ASP A 691 -11.20 3.19 -26.99
N GLN A 692 -10.05 3.09 -27.68
CA GLN A 692 -8.91 2.34 -27.17
C GLN A 692 -8.31 2.97 -25.90
N ILE A 693 -8.21 4.29 -25.85
CA ILE A 693 -7.81 5.03 -24.63
C ILE A 693 -8.74 4.71 -23.47
N LEU A 694 -10.05 4.75 -23.69
CA LEU A 694 -11.03 4.47 -22.64
C LEU A 694 -10.91 3.03 -22.13
N ARG A 695 -10.65 2.05 -22.99
CA ARG A 695 -10.42 0.66 -22.61
C ARG A 695 -9.15 0.49 -21.79
N LEU A 696 -8.03 1.11 -22.20
CA LEU A 696 -6.76 1.06 -21.46
C LEU A 696 -6.86 1.74 -20.11
N MET A 697 -7.58 2.85 -20.01
CA MET A 697 -7.72 3.63 -18.79
C MET A 697 -8.77 3.07 -17.82
N HIS A 698 -9.72 2.26 -18.30
CA HIS A 698 -10.85 1.76 -17.50
C HIS A 698 -10.46 1.06 -16.20
N PRO A 699 -9.44 0.19 -16.14
CA PRO A 699 -9.01 -0.41 -14.87
C PRO A 699 -8.60 0.63 -13.82
N PHE A 700 -8.09 1.77 -14.23
CA PHE A 700 -7.56 2.83 -13.38
C PHE A 700 -8.61 3.87 -13.00
N MET A 701 -9.41 4.33 -13.97
CA MET A 701 -10.46 5.35 -13.85
C MET A 701 -11.80 4.82 -14.37
N PRO A 702 -12.44 3.87 -13.65
CA PRO A 702 -13.59 3.14 -14.19
C PRO A 702 -14.82 3.99 -14.45
N PHE A 703 -15.08 5.02 -13.63
CA PHE A 703 -16.33 5.77 -13.73
C PHE A 703 -16.37 6.74 -14.92
N ILE A 704 -15.35 7.59 -15.05
CA ILE A 704 -15.31 8.55 -16.16
C ILE A 704 -15.19 7.84 -17.51
N THR A 705 -14.43 6.75 -17.56
CA THR A 705 -14.26 6.00 -18.82
C THR A 705 -15.54 5.30 -19.25
N GLU A 706 -16.26 4.68 -18.32
CA GLU A 706 -17.58 4.08 -18.61
C GLU A 706 -18.59 5.14 -19.06
N GLU A 707 -18.66 6.30 -18.38
CA GLU A 707 -19.60 7.38 -18.72
C GLU A 707 -19.36 7.94 -20.14
N ILE A 708 -18.09 8.15 -20.50
CA ILE A 708 -17.73 8.61 -21.84
C ILE A 708 -18.04 7.52 -22.87
N TRP A 709 -17.68 6.27 -22.58
CA TRP A 709 -17.85 5.14 -23.48
C TRP A 709 -19.33 4.88 -23.81
N GLN A 710 -20.22 5.00 -22.82
CA GLN A 710 -21.65 4.88 -23.01
C GLN A 710 -22.24 6.02 -23.87
N ALA A 711 -21.51 7.11 -24.07
CA ALA A 711 -21.96 8.26 -24.84
C ALA A 711 -21.47 8.27 -26.32
N ILE A 712 -20.36 7.57 -26.61
CA ILE A 712 -19.80 7.46 -27.95
C ILE A 712 -20.39 6.25 -28.71
N PRO A 713 -20.27 6.17 -30.05
CA PRO A 713 -20.58 4.96 -30.82
C PRO A 713 -19.66 3.80 -30.36
N HIS A 714 -20.26 2.71 -29.90
CA HIS A 714 -19.53 1.53 -29.41
C HIS A 714 -20.35 0.25 -29.63
N GLU A 715 -19.67 -0.89 -29.52
CA GLU A 715 -20.29 -2.21 -29.50
C GLU A 715 -20.18 -2.80 -28.08
N GLY A 716 -21.21 -3.52 -27.66
CA GLY A 716 -21.29 -4.12 -26.31
C GLY A 716 -22.19 -3.35 -25.35
N GLU A 717 -22.32 -3.89 -24.12
CA GLU A 717 -23.26 -3.38 -23.12
C GLU A 717 -22.57 -2.45 -22.10
N ALA A 718 -21.33 -2.78 -21.72
CA ALA A 718 -20.55 -2.02 -20.75
C ALA A 718 -19.06 -2.14 -21.04
N LEU A 719 -18.31 -1.08 -20.73
CA LEU A 719 -16.86 -1.03 -20.93
C LEU A 719 -16.12 -2.05 -20.05
N ILE A 720 -16.61 -2.28 -18.84
CA ILE A 720 -16.04 -3.24 -17.89
C ILE A 720 -15.96 -4.68 -18.42
N VAL A 721 -16.81 -5.06 -19.36
CA VAL A 721 -16.82 -6.37 -20.04
C VAL A 721 -16.42 -6.28 -21.51
N ALA A 722 -16.02 -5.11 -22.00
CA ALA A 722 -15.49 -4.96 -23.34
C ALA A 722 -14.09 -5.60 -23.45
N ALA A 723 -13.76 -6.06 -24.67
CA ALA A 723 -12.46 -6.71 -24.89
C ALA A 723 -11.28 -5.75 -24.69
N TRP A 724 -10.23 -6.25 -24.04
CA TRP A 724 -8.95 -5.53 -23.91
C TRP A 724 -8.33 -5.25 -25.28
N PRO A 725 -7.74 -4.05 -25.50
CA PRO A 725 -7.06 -3.73 -26.76
C PRO A 725 -5.96 -4.73 -27.10
N LYS A 726 -5.80 -5.01 -28.37
CA LYS A 726 -4.76 -5.93 -28.87
C LYS A 726 -3.79 -5.20 -29.78
N PHE A 727 -2.51 -5.53 -29.66
CA PHE A 727 -1.48 -5.11 -30.61
C PHE A 727 -1.82 -5.61 -32.02
N ARG A 728 -1.60 -4.77 -33.02
CA ARG A 728 -1.87 -5.05 -34.44
C ARG A 728 -0.64 -4.72 -35.28
N GLU A 729 -0.05 -5.70 -35.97
CA GLU A 729 1.13 -5.50 -36.81
C GLU A 729 0.86 -4.55 -37.98
N ASP A 730 -0.36 -4.55 -38.52
CA ASP A 730 -0.78 -3.69 -39.62
C ASP A 730 -0.91 -2.19 -39.25
N LEU A 731 -0.81 -1.86 -37.97
CA LEU A 731 -0.82 -0.49 -37.48
C LEU A 731 0.57 0.00 -36.99
N CYS A 732 1.65 -0.63 -37.40
CA CYS A 732 3.01 -0.20 -37.12
C CYS A 732 3.55 0.66 -38.28
N PHE A 733 3.70 1.96 -38.05
CA PHE A 733 4.13 2.95 -39.03
C PHE A 733 5.35 3.74 -38.57
N GLN A 734 6.50 3.08 -38.42
CA GLN A 734 7.70 3.66 -37.83
C GLN A 734 8.23 4.89 -38.60
N ALA A 735 8.16 4.85 -39.93
CA ALA A 735 8.60 5.98 -40.77
C ALA A 735 7.74 7.24 -40.55
N GLU A 736 6.43 7.06 -40.41
CA GLU A 736 5.51 8.16 -40.12
C GLU A 736 5.65 8.65 -38.66
N GLU A 737 6.00 7.76 -37.71
CA GLU A 737 6.31 8.19 -36.34
C GLU A 737 7.54 9.10 -36.33
N ASP A 738 8.63 8.67 -36.90
CA ASP A 738 9.89 9.43 -36.95
C ASP A 738 9.71 10.76 -37.70
N GLY A 739 8.94 10.72 -38.77
CA GLY A 739 8.62 11.92 -39.54
C GLY A 739 7.81 12.95 -38.76
N MET A 740 6.72 12.51 -38.13
CA MET A 740 5.90 13.41 -37.32
C MET A 740 6.67 13.95 -36.09
N GLU A 741 7.53 13.16 -35.47
CA GLU A 741 8.35 13.64 -34.34
C GLU A 741 9.31 14.77 -34.80
N SER A 742 9.92 14.65 -36.00
CA SER A 742 10.75 15.70 -36.58
C SER A 742 9.97 17.00 -36.78
N ILE A 743 8.74 16.91 -37.34
CA ILE A 743 7.85 18.06 -37.52
C ILE A 743 7.45 18.67 -36.18
N MET A 744 7.09 17.85 -35.20
CA MET A 744 6.66 18.29 -33.86
C MET A 744 7.82 18.98 -33.12
N GLN A 745 9.06 18.47 -33.24
CA GLN A 745 10.25 19.12 -32.67
C GLN A 745 10.46 20.51 -33.27
N ALA A 746 10.31 20.66 -34.59
CA ALA A 746 10.43 21.97 -35.26
C ALA A 746 9.34 22.94 -34.74
N ILE A 747 8.10 22.48 -34.63
CA ILE A 747 6.99 23.31 -34.09
C ILE A 747 7.28 23.71 -32.63
N ARG A 748 7.75 22.77 -31.80
CA ARG A 748 8.13 23.07 -30.39
C ARG A 748 9.25 24.09 -30.32
N ALA A 749 10.30 23.94 -31.12
CA ALA A 749 11.43 24.86 -31.18
C ALA A 749 10.99 26.28 -31.52
N VAL A 750 10.14 26.45 -32.53
CA VAL A 750 9.60 27.76 -32.92
C VAL A 750 8.73 28.33 -31.79
N ARG A 751 7.81 27.52 -31.19
CA ARG A 751 6.95 27.97 -30.09
C ARG A 751 7.77 28.44 -28.88
N ASN A 752 8.79 27.68 -28.49
CA ASN A 752 9.67 28.02 -27.38
C ASN A 752 10.42 29.33 -27.66
N ARG A 753 11.00 29.48 -28.87
CA ARG A 753 11.69 30.71 -29.25
C ARG A 753 10.76 31.92 -29.25
N ARG A 754 9.54 31.78 -29.78
CA ARG A 754 8.53 32.85 -29.72
C ARG A 754 8.12 33.22 -28.30
N ALA A 755 7.97 32.22 -27.40
CA ALA A 755 7.68 32.43 -25.99
C ALA A 755 8.80 33.17 -25.26
N GLU A 756 10.07 32.76 -25.47
CA GLU A 756 11.25 33.45 -24.95
C GLU A 756 11.32 34.93 -25.35
N MET A 757 10.85 35.22 -26.57
CA MET A 757 10.79 36.57 -27.11
C MET A 757 9.47 37.30 -26.80
N ASN A 758 8.55 36.70 -26.03
CA ASN A 758 7.24 37.25 -25.70
C ASN A 758 6.39 37.61 -26.94
N VAL A 759 6.54 36.86 -28.04
CA VAL A 759 5.76 37.07 -29.27
C VAL A 759 4.37 36.47 -29.11
N PRO A 760 3.29 37.26 -29.21
CA PRO A 760 1.93 36.72 -29.02
C PRO A 760 1.54 35.78 -30.17
N PRO A 761 0.70 34.77 -29.92
CA PRO A 761 0.24 33.82 -30.97
C PRO A 761 -0.46 34.47 -32.16
N ALA A 762 -1.13 35.59 -31.94
CA ALA A 762 -1.82 36.33 -33.00
C ALA A 762 -0.85 36.98 -34.05
N ARG A 763 0.38 37.20 -33.67
CA ARG A 763 1.41 37.73 -34.60
C ARG A 763 1.99 36.60 -35.40
N ARG A 764 1.65 36.50 -36.67
CA ARG A 764 2.11 35.47 -37.59
C ARG A 764 3.38 35.97 -38.35
N THR A 765 4.25 35.04 -38.72
CA THR A 765 5.53 35.34 -39.37
C THR A 765 5.87 34.29 -40.41
N THR A 766 6.70 34.66 -41.38
CA THR A 766 7.27 33.70 -42.29
C THR A 766 8.25 32.80 -41.55
N LEU A 767 8.18 31.49 -41.80
CA LEU A 767 9.12 30.50 -41.25
C LEU A 767 9.87 29.82 -42.38
N TYR A 768 11.18 29.95 -42.38
CA TYR A 768 12.05 29.22 -43.30
C TYR A 768 12.57 27.97 -42.60
N ILE A 769 12.51 26.84 -43.28
CA ILE A 769 12.96 25.53 -42.76
C ILE A 769 14.03 25.01 -43.71
N VAL A 770 15.26 24.93 -43.23
CA VAL A 770 16.40 24.39 -43.97
C VAL A 770 16.65 22.97 -43.53
N THR A 771 16.50 22.01 -44.42
CA THR A 771 16.55 20.59 -44.09
C THR A 771 16.92 19.73 -45.30
N GLU A 772 17.51 18.57 -45.06
CA GLU A 772 17.69 17.53 -46.07
C GLU A 772 16.40 16.75 -46.34
N LYS A 773 15.46 16.72 -45.34
CA LYS A 773 14.16 16.01 -45.40
C LYS A 773 13.06 16.91 -46.01
N GLN A 774 13.31 17.50 -47.18
CA GLN A 774 12.42 18.51 -47.77
C GLN A 774 11.00 17.99 -48.01
N ASP A 775 10.83 16.77 -48.51
CA ASP A 775 9.53 16.17 -48.78
C ASP A 775 8.69 16.01 -47.51
N LEU A 776 9.32 15.56 -46.40
CA LEU A 776 8.70 15.43 -45.12
C LEU A 776 8.18 16.77 -44.58
N PHE A 777 9.03 17.79 -44.56
CA PHE A 777 8.63 19.09 -44.05
C PHE A 777 7.67 19.81 -44.99
N SER A 778 7.74 19.58 -46.32
CA SER A 778 6.76 20.08 -47.27
C SER A 778 5.38 19.48 -47.07
N ALA A 779 5.28 18.17 -46.84
CA ALA A 779 4.04 17.52 -46.42
C ALA A 779 3.49 18.03 -45.09
N GLY A 780 4.40 18.44 -44.16
CA GLY A 780 4.07 18.98 -42.85
C GLY A 780 3.66 20.47 -42.86
N ILE A 781 3.75 21.20 -43.96
CA ILE A 781 3.44 22.64 -44.04
C ILE A 781 2.08 23.00 -43.39
N PRO A 782 0.96 22.29 -43.62
CA PRO A 782 -0.34 22.62 -43.04
C PRO A 782 -0.30 22.61 -41.51
N PHE A 783 0.37 21.62 -40.92
CA PHE A 783 0.53 21.49 -39.47
C PHE A 783 1.43 22.57 -38.89
N ILE A 784 2.60 22.78 -39.53
CA ILE A 784 3.59 23.78 -39.12
C ILE A 784 3.00 25.19 -39.17
N THR A 785 2.37 25.54 -40.28
CA THR A 785 1.70 26.85 -40.48
C THR A 785 0.77 27.17 -39.35
N ARG A 786 -0.08 26.22 -39.01
CA ARG A 786 -1.08 26.40 -37.95
C ARG A 786 -0.45 26.39 -36.55
N LEU A 787 0.35 25.39 -36.25
CA LEU A 787 0.80 25.11 -34.88
C LEU A 787 2.03 25.91 -34.47
N ALA A 788 2.87 26.36 -35.43
CA ALA A 788 3.98 27.27 -35.16
C ALA A 788 3.59 28.76 -35.25
N TYR A 789 2.31 29.04 -35.53
CA TYR A 789 1.78 30.39 -35.75
C TYR A 789 2.51 31.11 -36.92
N ALA A 790 2.81 30.35 -37.98
CA ALA A 790 3.39 30.90 -39.19
C ALA A 790 2.29 31.47 -40.10
N GLU A 791 2.60 32.51 -40.85
CA GLU A 791 1.81 33.02 -41.96
C GLU A 791 2.11 32.22 -43.22
N ARG A 792 3.41 31.98 -43.44
CA ARG A 792 3.94 31.24 -44.58
C ARG A 792 5.08 30.33 -44.09
N VAL A 793 5.17 29.12 -44.62
CA VAL A 793 6.29 28.20 -44.41
C VAL A 793 7.01 27.96 -45.72
N VAL A 794 8.33 28.11 -45.74
CA VAL A 794 9.17 27.90 -46.90
C VAL A 794 10.23 26.86 -46.57
N VAL A 795 10.21 25.72 -47.27
CA VAL A 795 11.18 24.63 -47.06
C VAL A 795 12.31 24.80 -48.10
N LEU A 796 13.55 24.77 -47.61
CA LEU A 796 14.75 25.05 -48.40
C LEU A 796 15.83 23.98 -48.18
N ALA A 797 16.72 23.83 -49.17
CA ALA A 797 17.94 23.02 -49.02
C ALA A 797 19.10 23.82 -48.38
N GLU A 798 19.13 25.13 -48.64
CA GLU A 798 20.20 26.04 -48.19
C GLU A 798 19.61 27.21 -47.41
N GLU A 799 20.46 27.88 -46.62
CA GLU A 799 20.03 29.00 -45.80
C GLU A 799 19.49 30.18 -46.66
N PRO A 800 18.42 30.82 -46.16
CA PRO A 800 17.82 31.95 -46.90
C PRO A 800 18.76 33.15 -46.90
N GLU A 801 18.67 33.98 -47.93
CA GLU A 801 19.41 35.26 -48.01
C GLU A 801 19.04 36.12 -46.79
N GLY A 802 20.06 36.76 -46.16
CA GLY A 802 19.83 37.60 -45.00
C GLY A 802 19.63 36.84 -43.68
N HIS A 803 19.91 35.54 -43.62
CA HIS A 803 19.71 34.71 -42.41
C HIS A 803 20.46 35.26 -41.18
N GLY A 804 21.50 36.06 -41.33
CA GLY A 804 22.22 36.67 -40.19
C GLY A 804 21.42 37.67 -39.37
N SER A 805 20.33 38.23 -39.96
CA SER A 805 19.38 39.12 -39.28
C SER A 805 18.08 38.39 -38.82
N MET A 806 18.03 37.09 -38.99
CA MET A 806 16.87 36.26 -38.55
C MET A 806 17.10 35.60 -37.22
N VAL A 807 15.99 35.37 -36.49
CA VAL A 807 16.01 34.53 -35.28
C VAL A 807 16.07 33.09 -35.72
N SER A 808 17.07 32.35 -35.22
CA SER A 808 17.24 30.95 -35.58
C SER A 808 16.95 30.02 -34.40
N CYS A 809 16.43 28.82 -34.71
CA CYS A 809 16.42 27.67 -33.81
C CYS A 809 16.81 26.40 -34.60
N VAL A 810 17.43 25.46 -33.89
CA VAL A 810 18.01 24.26 -34.49
C VAL A 810 17.33 23.05 -33.82
N THR A 811 16.94 22.07 -34.65
CA THR A 811 16.51 20.74 -34.24
C THR A 811 17.47 19.70 -34.82
N HIS A 812 17.22 18.42 -34.53
CA HIS A 812 18.04 17.34 -35.10
C HIS A 812 18.01 17.35 -36.65
N ASP A 813 16.81 17.60 -37.24
CA ASP A 813 16.55 17.42 -38.69
C ASP A 813 16.38 18.73 -39.47
N ALA A 814 16.40 19.90 -38.81
CA ALA A 814 16.14 21.16 -39.46
C ALA A 814 16.77 22.37 -38.74
N ARG A 815 17.15 23.37 -39.51
CA ARG A 815 17.43 24.73 -39.05
C ARG A 815 16.26 25.62 -39.41
N LEU A 816 15.78 26.39 -38.47
CA LEU A 816 14.54 27.16 -38.56
C LEU A 816 14.90 28.66 -38.45
N PHE A 817 14.39 29.47 -39.33
CA PHE A 817 14.70 30.91 -39.36
C PHE A 817 13.38 31.70 -39.40
N LEU A 818 13.33 32.75 -38.59
CA LEU A 818 12.16 33.65 -38.47
C LEU A 818 12.66 35.10 -38.65
N PRO A 819 12.11 35.88 -39.61
CA PRO A 819 12.50 37.28 -39.78
C PRO A 819 12.18 38.07 -38.48
N MET A 820 13.20 38.78 -37.99
CA MET A 820 13.09 39.54 -36.72
C MET A 820 12.07 40.68 -36.85
N GLU A 821 11.99 41.32 -38.00
CA GLU A 821 11.08 42.43 -38.30
C GLU A 821 9.59 42.00 -38.21
N GLU A 822 9.31 40.74 -38.53
CA GLU A 822 7.97 40.20 -38.45
C GLU A 822 7.60 39.76 -37.01
N LEU A 823 8.60 39.44 -36.18
CA LEU A 823 8.40 38.95 -34.79
C LEU A 823 8.16 40.09 -33.82
N VAL A 824 8.87 41.19 -33.93
CA VAL A 824 8.85 42.28 -32.99
C VAL A 824 8.30 43.55 -33.65
N ASP A 825 7.38 44.24 -33.03
CA ASP A 825 7.00 45.59 -33.33
C ASP A 825 8.04 46.49 -32.69
N VAL A 826 9.10 46.84 -33.49
CA VAL A 826 10.31 47.53 -32.99
C VAL A 826 9.92 48.78 -32.23
N ASP A 827 8.99 49.57 -32.76
CA ASP A 827 8.54 50.83 -32.12
C ASP A 827 7.82 50.57 -30.79
N LYS A 828 6.94 49.57 -30.71
CA LYS A 828 6.24 49.24 -29.47
C LYS A 828 7.18 48.60 -28.44
N GLU A 829 8.11 47.77 -28.89
CA GLU A 829 9.04 47.12 -27.99
C GLU A 829 10.07 48.12 -27.47
N LEU A 830 10.55 49.02 -28.29
CA LEU A 830 11.40 50.13 -27.84
C LEU A 830 10.66 50.99 -26.81
N ALA A 831 9.40 51.29 -27.05
CA ALA A 831 8.57 52.07 -26.11
C ALA A 831 8.36 51.26 -24.78
N ARG A 832 8.18 49.94 -24.84
CA ARG A 832 8.10 49.07 -23.69
C ARG A 832 9.40 49.06 -22.88
N ILE A 833 10.52 48.85 -23.58
CA ILE A 833 11.85 48.85 -22.97
C ILE A 833 12.15 50.19 -22.32
N ALA A 834 11.85 51.30 -23.02
CA ALA A 834 12.02 52.65 -22.47
C ALA A 834 11.26 52.84 -21.17
N LYS A 835 9.98 52.40 -21.10
CA LYS A 835 9.15 52.47 -19.92
C LYS A 835 9.67 51.60 -18.79
N GLU A 836 10.19 50.40 -19.14
CA GLU A 836 10.74 49.47 -18.14
C GLU A 836 12.07 49.97 -17.61
N LYS A 837 12.93 50.52 -18.46
CA LYS A 837 14.17 51.22 -18.06
C LYS A 837 13.88 52.36 -17.09
N GLU A 838 12.90 53.18 -17.38
CA GLU A 838 12.49 54.29 -16.47
C GLU A 838 12.08 53.73 -15.07
N LYS A 839 11.29 52.64 -15.06
CA LYS A 839 10.87 51.98 -13.82
C LYS A 839 12.07 51.42 -13.04
N VAL A 840 12.99 50.74 -13.73
CA VAL A 840 14.17 50.10 -13.13
C VAL A 840 15.15 51.20 -12.65
N GLN A 841 15.35 52.27 -13.41
CA GLN A 841 16.18 53.42 -13.01
C GLN A 841 15.61 54.09 -11.76
N LYS A 842 14.30 54.33 -11.68
CA LYS A 842 13.65 54.86 -10.46
C LYS A 842 13.83 53.92 -9.27
N GLY A 843 13.69 52.59 -9.50
CA GLY A 843 13.95 51.58 -8.47
C GLY A 843 15.40 51.58 -7.98
N LEU A 844 16.35 51.63 -8.89
CA LEU A 844 17.79 51.71 -8.60
C LEU A 844 18.14 52.96 -7.82
N ALA A 845 17.69 54.15 -8.31
CA ALA A 845 17.89 55.44 -7.64
C ALA A 845 17.32 55.48 -6.22
N GLY A 846 16.11 54.89 -6.00
CA GLY A 846 15.51 54.76 -4.68
C GLY A 846 16.34 53.88 -3.71
N VAL A 847 16.87 52.75 -4.18
CA VAL A 847 17.75 51.87 -3.39
C VAL A 847 19.09 52.54 -3.12
N GLN A 848 19.71 53.20 -4.13
CA GLN A 848 20.98 53.94 -3.98
C GLN A 848 20.83 55.11 -3.01
N ALA A 849 19.73 55.85 -3.06
CA ALA A 849 19.45 56.94 -2.11
C ALA A 849 19.31 56.43 -0.67
N LYS A 850 18.75 55.25 -0.47
CA LYS A 850 18.69 54.60 0.84
C LYS A 850 20.08 54.20 1.31
N LEU A 851 20.86 53.54 0.48
CA LEU A 851 22.24 53.11 0.79
C LEU A 851 23.21 54.30 1.00
N GLY A 852 23.00 55.39 0.27
CA GLY A 852 23.76 56.64 0.42
C GLY A 852 23.39 57.48 1.63
N ASN A 853 22.37 57.13 2.36
CA ASN A 853 21.99 57.86 3.57
C ASN A 853 22.83 57.39 4.77
N PRO A 854 23.71 58.24 5.34
CA PRO A 854 24.59 57.87 6.45
C PRO A 854 23.86 57.35 7.68
N GLY A 855 22.62 57.83 7.88
CA GLY A 855 21.78 57.44 9.00
C GLY A 855 21.20 56.03 8.84
N PHE A 856 20.98 55.55 7.61
CA PHE A 856 20.52 54.20 7.32
C PHE A 856 21.67 53.21 7.46
N ALA A 857 22.83 53.48 6.85
CA ALA A 857 24.02 52.60 6.89
C ALA A 857 24.55 52.39 8.32
N ALA A 858 24.41 53.41 9.21
CA ALA A 858 24.87 53.32 10.59
C ALA A 858 23.88 52.67 11.59
N LYS A 859 22.59 52.62 11.26
CA LYS A 859 21.53 52.17 12.21
C LYS A 859 20.77 50.90 11.77
N ALA A 860 20.86 50.54 10.49
CA ALA A 860 20.17 49.34 9.98
C ALA A 860 20.98 48.05 10.29
N PRO A 861 20.33 46.91 10.59
CA PRO A 861 21.00 45.64 10.73
C PRO A 861 21.75 45.27 9.45
N GLU A 862 22.94 44.64 9.60
CA GLU A 862 23.82 44.28 8.49
C GLU A 862 23.10 43.46 7.40
N GLN A 863 22.19 42.56 7.77
CA GLN A 863 21.34 41.79 6.86
C GLN A 863 20.44 42.66 5.99
N VAL A 864 19.92 43.76 6.49
CA VAL A 864 19.06 44.68 5.76
C VAL A 864 19.86 45.52 4.76
N VAL A 865 21.05 45.96 5.16
CA VAL A 865 21.99 46.69 4.28
C VAL A 865 22.42 45.79 3.11
N ARG A 866 22.77 44.54 3.39
CA ARG A 866 23.13 43.54 2.39
C ARG A 866 22.00 43.21 1.42
N ALA A 867 20.76 43.07 1.91
CA ALA A 867 19.58 42.85 1.08
C ALA A 867 19.29 44.04 0.14
N GLU A 868 19.52 45.29 0.57
CA GLU A 868 19.39 46.47 -0.31
C GLU A 868 20.55 46.58 -1.29
N GLN A 869 21.77 46.16 -0.93
CA GLN A 869 22.92 46.06 -1.88
C GLN A 869 22.63 45.03 -2.97
N GLU A 870 22.17 43.81 -2.62
CA GLU A 870 21.78 42.78 -3.58
C GLU A 870 20.64 43.23 -4.52
N LYS A 871 19.73 44.06 -4.00
CA LYS A 871 18.66 44.68 -4.80
C LYS A 871 19.21 45.70 -5.79
N ALA A 872 20.18 46.52 -5.37
CA ALA A 872 20.84 47.49 -6.25
C ALA A 872 21.60 46.80 -7.39
N GLU A 873 22.33 45.72 -7.09
CA GLU A 873 23.02 44.91 -8.07
C GLU A 873 22.06 44.29 -9.07
N LYS A 874 20.91 43.73 -8.61
CA LYS A 874 19.87 43.19 -9.48
C LYS A 874 19.27 44.24 -10.41
N TYR A 875 18.97 45.43 -9.91
CA TYR A 875 18.47 46.50 -10.76
C TYR A 875 19.54 47.00 -11.77
N ALA A 876 20.81 47.06 -11.37
CA ALA A 876 21.90 47.45 -12.27
C ALA A 876 22.14 46.39 -13.37
N ALA A 877 22.03 45.12 -13.04
CA ALA A 877 22.13 44.03 -14.02
C ALA A 877 20.94 44.05 -15.00
N LEU A 878 19.72 44.25 -14.49
CA LEU A 878 18.51 44.32 -15.31
C LEU A 878 18.57 45.56 -16.24
N LEU A 879 19.09 46.69 -15.77
CA LEU A 879 19.22 47.89 -16.57
C LEU A 879 20.20 47.64 -17.76
N ARG A 880 21.34 46.99 -17.52
CA ARG A 880 22.29 46.59 -18.56
C ARG A 880 21.65 45.69 -19.61
N GLN A 881 20.87 44.67 -19.16
CA GLN A 881 20.17 43.80 -20.09
C GLN A 881 19.15 44.53 -20.96
N LEU A 882 18.41 45.50 -20.38
CA LEU A 882 17.50 46.35 -21.14
C LEU A 882 18.21 47.27 -22.12
N GLU A 883 19.39 47.79 -21.78
CA GLU A 883 20.22 48.62 -22.66
C GLU A 883 20.80 47.84 -23.84
N GLU A 884 21.28 46.62 -23.56
CA GLU A 884 21.73 45.70 -24.61
C GLU A 884 20.58 45.30 -25.55
N SER A 885 19.36 45.06 -25.00
CA SER A 885 18.19 44.73 -25.81
C SER A 885 17.73 45.92 -26.66
N GLU A 886 17.76 47.14 -26.11
CA GLU A 886 17.45 48.36 -26.84
C GLU A 886 18.45 48.63 -27.97
N ALA A 887 19.74 48.41 -27.72
CA ALA A 887 20.79 48.57 -28.75
C ALA A 887 20.55 47.58 -29.90
N ARG A 888 20.33 46.32 -29.63
CA ARG A 888 20.01 45.28 -30.63
C ARG A 888 18.77 45.60 -31.46
N LEU A 889 17.74 46.18 -30.83
CA LEU A 889 16.49 46.55 -31.55
C LEU A 889 16.67 47.83 -32.41
N LYS A 890 17.61 48.70 -32.07
CA LYS A 890 17.92 49.89 -32.86
C LYS A 890 18.84 49.60 -34.05
N ASP A 891 19.59 48.51 -34.01
CA ASP A 891 20.43 48.03 -35.11
C ASP A 891 19.63 47.21 -36.16
N LEU A 892 18.37 46.91 -35.90
CA LEU A 892 17.36 46.27 -36.79
C LEU A 892 16.61 47.32 -37.57
#